data_525780cdcf7392cc3bdfac89cbfce51d
#
_entry.id   525780cdcf7392cc3bdfac89cbfce51d
#
_cell.length_a   1.000
_cell.length_b   1.000
_cell.length_c   1.000
_cell.angle_alpha   90.00
_cell.angle_beta   90.00
_cell.angle_gamma   90.00
#
_symmetry.space_group_name_H-M   'P 1'
#
loop_
_entity.id
_entity.type
_entity.pdbx_description
1 polymer ?
#
loop_
_entity_poly.entity_id
_entity_poly.type
_entity_poly.pdbx_seq_one_letter_code
_entity_poly.pdbx_strand_id
1 'polypeptide(L)'
;MDYILLVLLLAVCFANATFIRIKSIVVVIALLIFAFWFISNMFTGNGVNDAVYYHFRSNVHGTSIDDILPKVFAASIFILISIAIIFASFRFRKKLPRHNVTFYNVLFIISLLLFVFQSNATQNIYNSLLNLSYGNGVKVAREYNSIDYEMNNKYNYVFIYAESLERSLRNIDGINYIPQISKLADQYLEFTDIRQIPGMGWTMAGMVNTQCAIPLVLPQGNSANNMSHFLGGADCIATHLKKSGYTTEFIRGSDKEFAGGGKFFSQHGWIYQHDKQYLLNHHVVNKNDISGWGVHDDSLIDHVYNEFEKLSTSKNNFLLSLLTVNTHPPAGTYLSACDGHINAAISNPMFKSASCSDYLIGTFIKKIINSDHFDNTIIVLVSDHLMMANAASKELDSIQDKRTNNFIIIKKGIKPTKIAKPGTLLDVWPTILDVSSADKPDFGFGHSLLRNEKSQILQLWEKSKNISDYLGFSSSLWNYPSLNEKFSFKDGKLTIGQQEYKWPLFGSADKNKNIKSIYFEAFALNAQKITGEDNILYYINDCSVTSKSKQGLCGYELTHNSTTQYQINEKGIFNRRELNVASPLFSEELIGISSGPLNVQTGINDNTQEQTMPYGVNFYKLEGENNELKLLANFNTCNNVPVDVNAVKNLIGKDSSTLIIASNESVFCIPYETRPSVNELLRSNAATDLAPRQQIIGTYTKSDTKFILGSPDIPLDVFINKTNYKLNELCTIFKDCR
;
A
#
# COMPACT_ATOMS: atom_id res chain seq x y z
N MET A 1 -3.36 13.00 -34.36
CA MET A 1 -4.50 13.93 -34.59
C MET A 1 -4.37 15.17 -33.71
N ASP A 2 -4.14 15.03 -32.44
CA ASP A 2 -4.07 16.15 -31.46
C ASP A 2 -3.08 17.27 -31.82
N TYR A 3 -1.87 16.91 -32.25
CA TYR A 3 -0.87 17.89 -32.70
C TYR A 3 -1.38 18.75 -33.89
N ILE A 4 -2.07 18.13 -34.86
CA ILE A 4 -2.62 18.80 -36.02
C ILE A 4 -3.70 19.79 -35.57
N LEU A 5 -4.59 19.38 -34.67
CA LEU A 5 -5.66 20.23 -34.15
C LEU A 5 -5.12 21.43 -33.36
N LEU A 6 -4.07 21.23 -32.55
CA LEU A 6 -3.40 22.30 -31.81
C LEU A 6 -2.70 23.29 -32.75
N VAL A 7 -1.96 22.78 -33.74
CA VAL A 7 -1.29 23.63 -34.76
C VAL A 7 -2.32 24.42 -35.55
N LEU A 8 -3.43 23.80 -35.96
CA LEU A 8 -4.53 24.47 -36.64
C LEU A 8 -5.12 25.59 -35.79
N LEU A 9 -5.43 25.30 -34.52
CA LEU A 9 -5.99 26.26 -33.57
C LEU A 9 -5.04 27.44 -33.34
N LEU A 10 -3.73 27.19 -33.23
CA LEU A 10 -2.69 28.20 -33.10
C LEU A 10 -2.57 29.07 -34.39
N ALA A 11 -2.53 28.45 -35.56
CA ALA A 11 -2.43 29.14 -36.84
C ALA A 11 -3.62 30.09 -37.04
N VAL A 12 -4.85 29.61 -36.78
CA VAL A 12 -6.07 30.43 -36.92
C VAL A 12 -6.12 31.54 -35.85
N CYS A 13 -5.58 31.30 -34.66
CA CYS A 13 -5.46 32.34 -33.61
C CYS A 13 -4.67 33.54 -34.11
N PHE A 14 -3.52 33.33 -34.78
CA PHE A 14 -2.63 34.37 -35.26
C PHE A 14 -2.94 34.84 -36.71
N ALA A 15 -3.96 34.26 -37.35
CA ALA A 15 -4.37 34.70 -38.69
C ALA A 15 -5.07 36.08 -38.68
N ASN A 16 -5.62 36.54 -37.56
CA ASN A 16 -6.30 37.81 -37.45
C ASN A 16 -6.14 38.45 -36.06
N ALA A 17 -5.93 39.78 -36.01
CA ALA A 17 -5.68 40.55 -34.80
C ALA A 17 -6.89 40.68 -33.86
N THR A 18 -8.10 40.40 -34.38
CA THR A 18 -9.34 40.59 -33.61
C THR A 18 -9.45 39.57 -32.49
N PHE A 19 -9.65 40.05 -31.27
CA PHE A 19 -9.71 39.24 -30.06
C PHE A 19 -8.47 38.35 -29.82
N ILE A 20 -7.30 38.71 -30.41
CA ILE A 20 -6.08 37.89 -30.33
C ILE A 20 -5.70 37.48 -28.90
N ARG A 21 -5.88 38.35 -27.90
CA ARG A 21 -5.56 38.05 -26.50
C ARG A 21 -6.47 36.96 -25.92
N ILE A 22 -7.79 37.06 -26.23
CA ILE A 22 -8.78 36.04 -25.76
C ILE A 22 -8.49 34.71 -26.46
N LYS A 23 -8.28 34.74 -27.79
CA LYS A 23 -7.92 33.56 -28.58
C LYS A 23 -6.64 32.90 -28.05
N SER A 24 -5.60 33.69 -27.74
CA SER A 24 -4.36 33.16 -27.19
C SER A 24 -4.53 32.52 -25.82
N ILE A 25 -5.38 33.07 -24.95
CA ILE A 25 -5.72 32.43 -23.66
C ILE A 25 -6.39 31.07 -23.90
N VAL A 26 -7.35 31.03 -24.84
CA VAL A 26 -8.04 29.76 -25.21
C VAL A 26 -7.07 28.73 -25.77
N VAL A 27 -6.13 29.14 -26.63
CA VAL A 27 -5.08 28.27 -27.16
C VAL A 27 -4.17 27.75 -26.07
N VAL A 28 -3.79 28.60 -25.10
CA VAL A 28 -2.97 28.19 -23.96
C VAL A 28 -3.71 27.19 -23.08
N ILE A 29 -5.01 27.41 -22.84
CA ILE A 29 -5.83 26.42 -22.10
C ILE A 29 -5.86 25.08 -22.84
N ALA A 30 -6.10 25.09 -24.16
CA ALA A 30 -6.06 23.87 -24.97
C ALA A 30 -4.69 23.17 -24.93
N LEU A 31 -3.61 23.95 -24.99
CA LEU A 31 -2.24 23.44 -24.86
C LEU A 31 -1.96 22.82 -23.49
N LEU A 32 -2.44 23.43 -22.41
CA LEU A 32 -2.28 22.89 -21.05
C LEU A 32 -3.11 21.61 -20.84
N ILE A 33 -4.32 21.54 -21.40
CA ILE A 33 -5.13 20.30 -21.42
C ILE A 33 -4.37 19.19 -22.15
N PHE A 34 -3.84 19.51 -23.33
CA PHE A 34 -3.03 18.55 -24.08
C PHE A 34 -1.75 18.16 -23.33
N ALA A 35 -1.05 19.13 -22.69
CA ALA A 35 0.16 18.89 -21.91
C ALA A 35 -0.13 17.93 -20.71
N PHE A 36 -1.23 18.15 -20.02
CA PHE A 36 -1.65 17.28 -18.92
C PHE A 36 -1.88 15.85 -19.41
N TRP A 37 -2.63 15.68 -20.50
CA TRP A 37 -2.84 14.37 -21.10
C TRP A 37 -1.53 13.74 -21.60
N PHE A 38 -0.68 14.51 -22.27
CA PHE A 38 0.59 14.04 -22.82
C PHE A 38 1.54 13.54 -21.73
N ILE A 39 1.71 14.33 -20.67
CA ILE A 39 2.56 13.96 -19.52
C ILE A 39 1.98 12.74 -18.81
N SER A 40 0.66 12.70 -18.62
CA SER A 40 -0.01 11.53 -18.05
C SER A 40 0.21 10.27 -18.91
N ASN A 41 0.14 10.42 -20.23
CA ASN A 41 0.39 9.33 -21.16
C ASN A 41 1.85 8.84 -21.14
N MET A 42 2.81 9.71 -20.80
CA MET A 42 4.20 9.29 -20.55
C MET A 42 4.34 8.40 -19.31
N PHE A 43 3.38 8.43 -18.39
CA PHE A 43 3.36 7.54 -17.21
C PHE A 43 2.61 6.24 -17.51
N THR A 44 1.42 6.35 -18.08
CA THR A 44 0.44 5.26 -18.07
C THR A 44 0.34 4.53 -19.40
N GLY A 45 0.73 5.17 -20.49
CA GLY A 45 0.47 4.71 -21.86
C GLY A 45 -0.99 4.86 -22.32
N ASN A 46 -1.91 5.15 -21.40
CA ASN A 46 -3.35 5.23 -21.64
C ASN A 46 -3.94 6.64 -21.34
N GLY A 47 -3.08 7.66 -21.31
CA GLY A 47 -3.47 9.02 -20.97
C GLY A 47 -3.78 9.20 -19.49
N VAL A 48 -4.79 10.02 -19.18
CA VAL A 48 -5.24 10.26 -17.82
C VAL A 48 -6.16 9.13 -17.37
N ASN A 49 -5.80 8.47 -16.29
CA ASN A 49 -6.55 7.39 -15.66
C ASN A 49 -6.46 7.47 -14.12
N ASP A 50 -7.00 6.47 -13.41
CA ASP A 50 -7.00 6.34 -11.96
C ASP A 50 -5.58 6.39 -11.35
N ALA A 51 -4.60 5.77 -11.99
CA ALA A 51 -3.20 5.81 -11.54
C ALA A 51 -2.63 7.23 -11.54
N VAL A 52 -2.93 8.04 -12.57
CA VAL A 52 -2.51 9.45 -12.65
C VAL A 52 -3.07 10.25 -11.47
N TYR A 53 -4.37 10.13 -11.20
CA TYR A 53 -5.00 10.83 -10.08
C TYR A 53 -4.45 10.37 -8.73
N TYR A 54 -4.16 9.10 -8.59
CA TYR A 54 -3.53 8.55 -7.39
C TYR A 54 -2.17 9.20 -7.14
N HIS A 55 -1.28 9.18 -8.14
CA HIS A 55 0.07 9.74 -8.01
C HIS A 55 0.10 11.26 -7.84
N PHE A 56 -0.87 11.99 -8.38
CA PHE A 56 -0.99 13.43 -8.13
C PHE A 56 -1.34 13.77 -6.67
N ARG A 57 -1.94 12.84 -5.95
CA ARG A 57 -2.38 13.02 -4.56
C ARG A 57 -1.49 12.31 -3.54
N SER A 58 -0.64 11.41 -4.00
CA SER A 58 0.32 10.71 -3.16
C SER A 58 1.69 11.41 -3.17
N ASN A 59 2.45 11.21 -2.09
CA ASN A 59 3.84 11.67 -2.04
C ASN A 59 4.68 10.91 -3.08
N VAL A 60 5.66 11.59 -3.68
CA VAL A 60 6.64 10.98 -4.61
C VAL A 60 7.71 10.15 -3.90
N HIS A 61 7.58 9.89 -2.61
CA HIS A 61 8.49 9.01 -1.89
C HIS A 61 8.51 7.61 -2.51
N GLY A 62 9.71 7.09 -2.77
CA GLY A 62 9.91 5.76 -3.33
C GLY A 62 9.88 5.68 -4.87
N THR A 63 9.68 6.81 -5.58
CA THR A 63 9.79 6.84 -7.05
C THR A 63 11.23 7.09 -7.50
N SER A 64 11.60 6.56 -8.68
CA SER A 64 12.90 6.84 -9.29
C SER A 64 12.96 8.26 -9.84
N ILE A 65 14.08 8.97 -9.58
CA ILE A 65 14.33 10.32 -10.14
C ILE A 65 14.38 10.27 -11.67
N ASP A 66 14.93 9.19 -12.25
CA ASP A 66 15.06 9.01 -13.70
C ASP A 66 13.72 8.98 -14.43
N ASP A 67 12.67 8.54 -13.76
CA ASP A 67 11.31 8.56 -14.30
C ASP A 67 10.64 9.93 -14.25
N ILE A 68 11.01 10.76 -13.28
CA ILE A 68 10.39 12.07 -13.06
C ILE A 68 11.01 13.12 -13.97
N LEU A 69 12.32 13.08 -14.19
CA LEU A 69 13.08 14.11 -14.88
C LEU A 69 12.59 14.39 -16.32
N PRO A 70 12.34 13.39 -17.19
CA PRO A 70 11.80 13.61 -18.53
C PRO A 70 10.44 14.32 -18.54
N LYS A 71 9.60 14.03 -17.56
CA LYS A 71 8.23 14.56 -17.42
C LYS A 71 8.25 16.00 -16.93
N VAL A 72 9.13 16.34 -16.00
CA VAL A 72 9.39 17.72 -15.58
C VAL A 72 9.93 18.55 -16.75
N PHE A 73 10.83 17.98 -17.54
CA PHE A 73 11.36 18.65 -18.73
C PHE A 73 10.26 18.92 -19.76
N ALA A 74 9.40 17.93 -20.06
CA ALA A 74 8.24 18.10 -20.94
C ALA A 74 7.27 19.18 -20.43
N ALA A 75 6.95 19.18 -19.13
CA ALA A 75 6.10 20.21 -18.53
C ALA A 75 6.69 21.61 -18.69
N SER A 76 8.02 21.76 -18.48
CA SER A 76 8.73 23.02 -18.63
C SER A 76 8.65 23.55 -20.06
N ILE A 77 8.77 22.68 -21.08
CA ILE A 77 8.62 23.05 -22.48
C ILE A 77 7.22 23.61 -22.76
N PHE A 78 6.17 22.94 -22.29
CA PHE A 78 4.77 23.40 -22.48
C PHE A 78 4.52 24.75 -21.79
N ILE A 79 5.10 25.00 -20.63
CA ILE A 79 5.02 26.28 -19.94
C ILE A 79 5.71 27.38 -20.76
N LEU A 80 6.93 27.12 -21.28
CA LEU A 80 7.67 28.08 -22.10
C LEU A 80 6.92 28.41 -23.40
N ILE A 81 6.33 27.41 -24.08
CA ILE A 81 5.51 27.62 -25.27
C ILE A 81 4.28 28.48 -24.93
N SER A 82 3.62 28.21 -23.79
CA SER A 82 2.47 28.99 -23.33
C SER A 82 2.83 30.46 -23.10
N ILE A 83 3.95 30.73 -22.46
CA ILE A 83 4.49 32.10 -22.24
C ILE A 83 4.80 32.76 -23.60
N ALA A 84 5.44 32.04 -24.53
CA ALA A 84 5.76 32.55 -25.86
C ALA A 84 4.49 32.93 -26.66
N ILE A 85 3.44 32.12 -26.61
CA ILE A 85 2.15 32.39 -27.24
C ILE A 85 1.53 33.68 -26.68
N ILE A 86 1.48 33.81 -25.35
CA ILE A 86 0.97 35.04 -24.72
C ILE A 86 1.80 36.26 -25.14
N PHE A 87 3.13 36.17 -25.00
CA PHE A 87 4.03 37.25 -25.41
C PHE A 87 3.85 37.64 -26.86
N ALA A 88 3.80 36.67 -27.78
CA ALA A 88 3.58 36.91 -29.22
C ALA A 88 2.25 37.64 -29.48
N SER A 89 1.19 37.29 -28.76
CA SER A 89 -0.12 37.95 -28.89
C SER A 89 -0.08 39.45 -28.54
N PHE A 90 0.76 39.85 -27.56
CA PHE A 90 0.97 41.26 -27.22
C PHE A 90 1.89 41.95 -28.23
N ARG A 91 3.01 41.31 -28.63
CA ARG A 91 4.07 41.91 -29.45
C ARG A 91 3.66 42.10 -30.90
N PHE A 92 2.95 41.13 -31.49
CA PHE A 92 2.61 41.13 -32.91
C PHE A 92 1.21 41.63 -33.23
N ARG A 93 0.37 41.93 -32.25
CA ARG A 93 -1.03 42.37 -32.41
C ARG A 93 -1.19 43.47 -33.46
N LYS A 94 -0.29 44.48 -33.51
CA LYS A 94 -0.35 45.63 -34.44
C LYS A 94 0.06 45.25 -35.87
N LYS A 95 0.75 44.11 -36.06
CA LYS A 95 1.27 43.62 -37.33
C LYS A 95 0.31 42.64 -38.01
N LEU A 96 -0.68 42.10 -37.27
CA LEU A 96 -1.62 41.12 -37.79
C LEU A 96 -2.75 41.77 -38.56
N PRO A 97 -3.25 41.11 -39.65
CA PRO A 97 -4.35 41.63 -40.47
C PRO A 97 -5.66 41.73 -39.64
N ARG A 98 -6.56 42.63 -40.06
CA ARG A 98 -7.87 42.85 -39.45
C ARG A 98 -9.03 42.71 -40.45
N HIS A 99 -8.80 42.17 -41.64
CA HIS A 99 -9.82 41.90 -42.61
C HIS A 99 -10.55 40.58 -42.37
N ASN A 100 -11.73 40.41 -42.95
CA ASN A 100 -12.53 39.16 -42.84
C ASN A 100 -12.72 38.66 -41.41
N VAL A 101 -13.01 39.59 -40.49
CA VAL A 101 -13.11 39.32 -39.02
C VAL A 101 -14.06 38.18 -38.72
N THR A 102 -15.26 38.20 -39.33
CA THR A 102 -16.28 37.15 -39.11
C THR A 102 -15.76 35.78 -39.56
N PHE A 103 -15.15 35.70 -40.72
CA PHE A 103 -14.60 34.44 -41.25
C PHE A 103 -13.56 33.84 -40.32
N TYR A 104 -12.55 34.60 -39.88
CA TYR A 104 -11.51 34.09 -38.99
C TYR A 104 -12.00 33.77 -37.58
N ASN A 105 -13.01 34.49 -37.07
CA ASN A 105 -13.59 34.13 -35.77
C ASN A 105 -14.43 32.86 -35.87
N VAL A 106 -15.20 32.67 -36.94
CA VAL A 106 -15.95 31.41 -37.17
C VAL A 106 -14.96 30.24 -37.35
N LEU A 107 -13.89 30.43 -38.13
CA LEU A 107 -12.87 29.41 -38.32
C LEU A 107 -12.17 29.04 -37.02
N PHE A 108 -11.90 30.03 -36.14
CA PHE A 108 -11.35 29.77 -34.79
C PHE A 108 -12.31 28.95 -33.91
N ILE A 109 -13.60 29.29 -33.93
CA ILE A 109 -14.62 28.52 -33.16
C ILE A 109 -14.70 27.09 -33.72
N ILE A 110 -14.72 26.90 -35.03
CA ILE A 110 -14.73 25.57 -35.65
C ILE A 110 -13.48 24.78 -35.23
N SER A 111 -12.29 25.39 -35.29
CA SER A 111 -11.03 24.75 -34.89
C SER A 111 -11.03 24.36 -33.41
N LEU A 112 -11.62 25.20 -32.53
CA LEU A 112 -11.79 24.93 -31.12
C LEU A 112 -12.76 23.75 -30.88
N LEU A 113 -13.90 23.75 -31.56
CA LEU A 113 -14.87 22.65 -31.49
C LEU A 113 -14.25 21.33 -31.96
N LEU A 114 -13.49 21.37 -33.05
CA LEU A 114 -12.75 20.19 -33.52
C LEU A 114 -11.75 19.69 -32.46
N PHE A 115 -11.01 20.60 -31.82
CA PHE A 115 -10.10 20.22 -30.74
C PHE A 115 -10.88 19.59 -29.56
N VAL A 116 -11.98 20.21 -29.12
CA VAL A 116 -12.76 19.70 -27.97
C VAL A 116 -13.38 18.33 -28.25
N PHE A 117 -13.93 18.11 -29.48
CA PHE A 117 -14.69 16.90 -29.78
C PHE A 117 -13.91 15.80 -30.49
N GLN A 118 -12.75 16.11 -31.11
CA GLN A 118 -11.97 15.15 -31.89
C GLN A 118 -10.58 14.85 -31.30
N SER A 119 -10.13 15.65 -30.33
CA SER A 119 -8.84 15.39 -29.65
C SER A 119 -8.93 14.21 -28.72
N ASN A 120 -7.98 13.28 -28.82
CA ASN A 120 -7.84 12.15 -27.88
C ASN A 120 -7.60 12.66 -26.45
N ALA A 121 -6.85 13.76 -26.29
CA ALA A 121 -6.58 14.37 -24.99
C ALA A 121 -7.88 14.81 -24.28
N THR A 122 -8.76 15.55 -24.98
CA THR A 122 -10.00 16.01 -24.38
C THR A 122 -10.98 14.89 -24.10
N GLN A 123 -11.11 13.93 -25.03
CA GLN A 123 -11.99 12.77 -24.85
C GLN A 123 -11.51 11.87 -23.70
N ASN A 124 -10.21 11.60 -23.62
CA ASN A 124 -9.64 10.80 -22.54
C ASN A 124 -9.83 11.47 -21.19
N ILE A 125 -9.53 12.78 -21.06
CA ILE A 125 -9.74 13.53 -19.81
C ILE A 125 -11.23 13.55 -19.43
N TYR A 126 -12.12 13.81 -20.39
CA TYR A 126 -13.57 13.81 -20.15
C TYR A 126 -14.07 12.45 -19.63
N ASN A 127 -13.69 11.36 -20.31
CA ASN A 127 -14.05 10.01 -19.90
C ASN A 127 -13.44 9.65 -18.52
N SER A 128 -12.22 10.07 -18.27
CA SER A 128 -11.56 9.87 -16.97
C SER A 128 -12.27 10.61 -15.85
N LEU A 129 -12.71 11.86 -16.08
CA LEU A 129 -13.50 12.63 -15.13
C LEU A 129 -14.89 12.01 -14.88
N LEU A 130 -15.53 11.46 -15.92
CA LEU A 130 -16.77 10.71 -15.75
C LEU A 130 -16.58 9.45 -14.91
N ASN A 131 -15.47 8.74 -15.09
CA ASN A 131 -15.14 7.57 -14.29
C ASN A 131 -14.79 7.92 -12.83
N LEU A 132 -14.37 9.17 -12.55
CA LEU A 132 -14.21 9.67 -11.18
C LEU A 132 -15.54 10.01 -10.50
N SER A 133 -16.63 10.16 -11.25
CA SER A 133 -17.98 10.24 -10.67
C SER A 133 -18.44 8.84 -10.30
N TYR A 134 -18.01 8.38 -9.13
CA TYR A 134 -18.41 7.08 -8.61
C TYR A 134 -19.94 6.98 -8.51
N GLY A 135 -20.47 5.85 -8.94
CA GLY A 135 -21.90 5.56 -8.89
C GLY A 135 -22.37 5.23 -7.47
N ASN A 136 -23.61 4.78 -7.38
CA ASN A 136 -24.20 4.37 -6.10
C ASN A 136 -23.81 2.91 -5.77
N GLY A 137 -22.77 2.75 -4.94
CA GLY A 137 -22.25 1.43 -4.53
C GLY A 137 -23.29 0.52 -3.84
N VAL A 138 -24.35 1.07 -3.28
CA VAL A 138 -25.44 0.28 -2.65
C VAL A 138 -26.09 -0.71 -3.62
N LYS A 139 -26.11 -0.40 -4.93
CA LYS A 139 -26.71 -1.29 -5.94
C LYS A 139 -25.98 -2.63 -6.07
N VAL A 140 -24.65 -2.61 -5.91
CA VAL A 140 -23.78 -3.79 -6.06
C VAL A 140 -23.33 -4.37 -4.71
N ALA A 141 -23.74 -3.78 -3.60
CA ALA A 141 -23.34 -4.21 -2.26
C ALA A 141 -23.72 -5.69 -1.96
N ARG A 142 -24.78 -6.20 -2.58
CA ARG A 142 -25.21 -7.61 -2.42
C ARG A 142 -24.34 -8.61 -3.19
N GLU A 143 -23.53 -8.13 -4.13
CA GLU A 143 -22.61 -8.94 -4.92
C GLU A 143 -21.23 -9.04 -4.24
N TYR A 144 -21.00 -8.21 -3.22
CA TYR A 144 -19.78 -8.24 -2.43
C TYR A 144 -19.87 -9.36 -1.38
N ASN A 145 -18.98 -10.33 -1.49
CA ASN A 145 -18.91 -11.48 -0.60
C ASN A 145 -17.79 -11.30 0.42
N SER A 146 -18.07 -11.56 1.69
CA SER A 146 -17.05 -11.63 2.74
C SER A 146 -16.66 -13.09 3.00
N ILE A 147 -15.42 -13.30 3.43
CA ILE A 147 -14.95 -14.61 3.87
C ILE A 147 -15.46 -14.85 5.29
N ASP A 148 -16.42 -15.75 5.46
CA ASP A 148 -17.10 -16.06 6.71
C ASP A 148 -16.72 -17.44 7.32
N TYR A 149 -15.67 -18.08 6.79
CA TYR A 149 -15.20 -19.41 7.19
C TYR A 149 -13.72 -19.42 7.53
N GLU A 150 -13.28 -20.41 8.31
CA GLU A 150 -11.86 -20.64 8.59
C GLU A 150 -11.16 -21.26 7.37
N MET A 151 -9.95 -20.78 7.09
CA MET A 151 -9.13 -21.30 6.01
C MET A 151 -8.66 -22.72 6.29
N ASN A 152 -8.69 -23.54 5.27
CA ASN A 152 -8.13 -24.88 5.36
C ASN A 152 -6.59 -24.81 5.36
N ASN A 153 -5.96 -25.18 6.48
CA ASN A 153 -4.51 -25.13 6.69
C ASN A 153 -3.78 -26.31 6.02
N LYS A 154 -4.12 -26.60 4.76
CA LYS A 154 -3.58 -27.74 4.04
C LYS A 154 -2.33 -27.41 3.20
N TYR A 155 -2.24 -26.21 2.66
CA TYR A 155 -1.19 -25.83 1.71
C TYR A 155 -0.47 -24.57 2.17
N ASN A 156 0.82 -24.52 1.85
CA ASN A 156 1.59 -23.29 1.79
C ASN A 156 1.32 -22.59 0.46
N TYR A 157 1.46 -21.27 0.43
CA TYR A 157 1.30 -20.48 -0.79
C TYR A 157 2.57 -19.69 -1.07
N VAL A 158 3.09 -19.80 -2.29
CA VAL A 158 4.10 -18.91 -2.84
C VAL A 158 3.46 -18.10 -3.95
N PHE A 159 3.27 -16.81 -3.73
CA PHE A 159 2.56 -15.93 -4.64
C PHE A 159 3.52 -14.94 -5.31
N ILE A 160 3.65 -15.04 -6.62
CA ILE A 160 4.60 -14.27 -7.42
C ILE A 160 3.84 -13.21 -8.23
N TYR A 161 4.00 -11.95 -7.85
CA TYR A 161 3.65 -10.81 -8.67
C TYR A 161 4.82 -10.52 -9.62
N ALA A 162 4.68 -10.91 -10.87
CA ALA A 162 5.65 -10.62 -11.93
C ALA A 162 5.33 -9.23 -12.50
N GLU A 163 6.08 -8.21 -12.06
CA GLU A 163 5.88 -6.80 -12.44
C GLU A 163 5.75 -6.66 -13.96
N SER A 164 4.60 -6.16 -14.43
CA SER A 164 4.32 -5.88 -15.85
C SER A 164 4.50 -7.07 -16.82
N LEU A 165 4.72 -8.29 -16.33
CA LEU A 165 5.08 -9.44 -17.17
C LEU A 165 3.82 -10.12 -17.71
N GLU A 166 3.15 -9.46 -18.65
CA GLU A 166 1.88 -9.89 -19.21
C GLU A 166 1.98 -11.12 -20.13
N ARG A 167 0.89 -11.86 -20.24
CA ARG A 167 0.81 -13.07 -21.05
C ARG A 167 1.05 -12.82 -22.55
N SER A 168 0.69 -11.65 -23.03
CA SER A 168 0.83 -11.23 -24.43
C SER A 168 2.28 -11.28 -24.92
N LEU A 169 3.27 -11.21 -24.02
CA LEU A 169 4.69 -11.33 -24.35
C LEU A 169 5.10 -12.71 -24.92
N ARG A 170 4.21 -13.71 -24.87
CA ARG A 170 4.45 -15.03 -25.47
C ARG A 170 4.41 -15.01 -27.00
N ASN A 171 3.77 -14.03 -27.59
CA ASN A 171 3.71 -13.92 -29.05
C ASN A 171 3.52 -12.46 -29.47
N ILE A 172 4.63 -11.78 -29.66
CA ILE A 172 4.67 -10.46 -30.30
C ILE A 172 5.46 -10.63 -31.58
N ASP A 173 4.80 -10.44 -32.73
CA ASP A 173 5.38 -10.62 -34.06
C ASP A 173 6.06 -12.00 -34.26
N GLY A 174 5.49 -13.04 -33.66
CA GLY A 174 6.01 -14.41 -33.74
C GLY A 174 7.14 -14.73 -32.76
N ILE A 175 7.55 -13.79 -31.91
CA ILE A 175 8.60 -13.97 -30.91
C ILE A 175 7.98 -14.19 -29.53
N ASN A 176 8.48 -15.22 -28.82
CA ASN A 176 8.14 -15.47 -27.42
C ASN A 176 9.24 -14.90 -26.52
N TYR A 177 8.92 -13.83 -25.77
CA TYR A 177 9.84 -13.17 -24.85
C TYR A 177 9.83 -13.76 -23.44
N ILE A 178 8.89 -14.68 -23.14
CA ILE A 178 8.75 -15.33 -21.82
C ILE A 178 8.66 -16.87 -21.96
N PRO A 179 9.68 -17.53 -22.53
CA PRO A 179 9.65 -18.96 -22.84
C PRO A 179 9.60 -19.86 -21.60
N GLN A 180 10.19 -19.47 -20.45
CA GLN A 180 10.16 -20.28 -19.22
C GLN A 180 8.75 -20.32 -18.63
N ILE A 181 8.10 -19.15 -18.51
CA ILE A 181 6.71 -19.03 -18.05
C ILE A 181 5.77 -19.75 -19.01
N SER A 182 6.01 -19.64 -20.33
CA SER A 182 5.23 -20.36 -21.34
C SER A 182 5.29 -21.87 -21.13
N LYS A 183 6.49 -22.42 -20.84
CA LYS A 183 6.69 -23.83 -20.57
C LYS A 183 5.97 -24.28 -19.28
N LEU A 184 6.01 -23.46 -18.24
CA LEU A 184 5.26 -23.72 -17.00
C LEU A 184 3.74 -23.74 -17.26
N ALA A 185 3.24 -22.81 -18.04
CA ALA A 185 1.82 -22.77 -18.43
C ALA A 185 1.35 -23.99 -19.24
N ASP A 186 2.27 -24.60 -20.02
CA ASP A 186 1.98 -25.84 -20.74
C ASP A 186 1.98 -27.08 -19.82
N GLN A 187 2.60 -26.99 -18.66
CA GLN A 187 2.77 -28.10 -17.70
C GLN A 187 1.76 -28.07 -16.55
N TYR A 188 1.09 -26.93 -16.30
CA TYR A 188 0.23 -26.70 -15.14
C TYR A 188 -1.12 -26.08 -15.54
N LEU A 189 -1.83 -25.52 -14.58
CA LEU A 189 -3.14 -24.90 -14.79
C LEU A 189 -2.96 -23.41 -15.17
N GLU A 190 -3.36 -23.06 -16.39
CA GLU A 190 -3.28 -21.71 -16.93
C GLU A 190 -4.67 -21.14 -17.20
N PHE A 191 -4.86 -19.85 -16.86
CA PHE A 191 -6.03 -19.04 -17.24
C PHE A 191 -5.60 -18.06 -18.32
N THR A 192 -6.15 -18.20 -19.53
CA THR A 192 -5.60 -17.55 -20.73
C THR A 192 -6.23 -16.21 -21.07
N ASP A 193 -7.34 -15.83 -20.44
CA ASP A 193 -8.10 -14.61 -20.73
C ASP A 193 -8.35 -13.78 -19.46
N ILE A 194 -7.27 -13.30 -18.84
CA ILE A 194 -7.31 -12.42 -17.65
C ILE A 194 -7.19 -10.97 -18.10
N ARG A 195 -8.31 -10.26 -18.07
CA ARG A 195 -8.46 -8.91 -18.62
C ARG A 195 -8.26 -7.85 -17.57
N GLN A 196 -7.83 -6.67 -18.00
CA GLN A 196 -7.68 -5.48 -17.19
C GLN A 196 -8.83 -4.51 -17.43
N ILE A 197 -9.48 -4.07 -16.36
CA ILE A 197 -10.56 -3.07 -16.39
C ILE A 197 -10.20 -1.88 -15.47
N PRO A 198 -10.96 -0.77 -15.44
CA PRO A 198 -10.66 0.35 -14.55
C PRO A 198 -10.47 -0.06 -13.09
N GLY A 199 -9.51 0.57 -12.40
CA GLY A 199 -9.11 0.22 -11.05
C GLY A 199 -8.10 -0.94 -10.94
N MET A 200 -7.45 -1.36 -12.07
CA MET A 200 -6.54 -2.51 -12.12
C MET A 200 -5.19 -2.23 -12.82
N GLY A 201 -4.95 -1.03 -13.31
CA GLY A 201 -3.90 -0.75 -14.30
C GLY A 201 -2.53 -0.33 -13.73
N TRP A 202 -2.19 -0.66 -12.50
CA TRP A 202 -0.91 -0.33 -11.87
C TRP A 202 -0.65 -1.20 -10.63
N THR A 203 0.59 -1.27 -10.18
CA THR A 203 1.09 -2.25 -9.20
C THR A 203 0.24 -2.34 -7.94
N MET A 204 -0.04 -1.21 -7.26
CA MET A 204 -0.83 -1.25 -6.03
C MET A 204 -2.28 -1.69 -6.30
N ALA A 205 -2.85 -1.30 -7.45
CA ALA A 205 -4.17 -1.78 -7.84
C ALA A 205 -4.17 -3.29 -8.06
N GLY A 206 -3.20 -3.84 -8.79
CA GLY A 206 -3.08 -5.29 -8.99
C GLY A 206 -2.97 -6.07 -7.68
N MET A 207 -2.22 -5.55 -6.70
CA MET A 207 -2.12 -6.15 -5.37
C MET A 207 -3.45 -6.11 -4.61
N VAL A 208 -4.16 -4.97 -4.59
CA VAL A 208 -5.49 -4.86 -3.97
C VAL A 208 -6.51 -5.73 -4.69
N ASN A 209 -6.50 -5.72 -6.02
CA ASN A 209 -7.43 -6.53 -6.82
C ASN A 209 -7.32 -8.02 -6.49
N THR A 210 -6.10 -8.54 -6.47
CA THR A 210 -5.88 -9.95 -6.16
C THR A 210 -6.21 -10.27 -4.70
N GLN A 211 -5.75 -9.45 -3.75
CA GLN A 211 -5.84 -9.77 -2.32
C GLN A 211 -7.20 -9.49 -1.69
N CYS A 212 -7.94 -8.49 -2.20
CA CYS A 212 -9.23 -8.08 -1.63
C CYS A 212 -10.39 -8.28 -2.63
N ALA A 213 -10.10 -8.72 -3.85
CA ALA A 213 -11.04 -8.95 -4.94
C ALA A 213 -11.96 -7.74 -5.23
N ILE A 214 -11.40 -6.53 -5.18
CA ILE A 214 -12.07 -5.25 -5.48
C ILE A 214 -11.21 -4.40 -6.42
N PRO A 215 -11.80 -3.56 -7.29
CA PRO A 215 -11.04 -2.54 -7.99
C PRO A 215 -10.52 -1.48 -7.02
N LEU A 216 -9.26 -1.04 -7.19
CA LEU A 216 -8.72 0.04 -6.38
C LEU A 216 -9.17 1.40 -6.93
N VAL A 217 -9.81 2.18 -6.07
CA VAL A 217 -10.21 3.56 -6.33
C VAL A 217 -9.57 4.49 -5.32
N LEU A 218 -9.47 5.77 -5.67
CA LEU A 218 -8.91 6.77 -4.77
C LEU A 218 -9.92 7.15 -3.68
N PRO A 219 -9.43 7.36 -2.45
CA PRO A 219 -10.27 7.96 -1.42
C PRO A 219 -10.62 9.41 -1.80
N GLN A 220 -11.87 9.80 -1.61
CA GLN A 220 -12.29 11.18 -1.85
C GLN A 220 -11.55 12.14 -0.91
N GLY A 221 -10.84 13.12 -1.49
CA GLY A 221 -10.26 14.24 -0.76
C GLY A 221 -8.89 14.03 -0.12
N ASN A 222 -8.32 12.81 -0.06
CA ASN A 222 -7.04 12.52 0.61
C ASN A 222 -6.10 11.67 -0.24
N SER A 223 -4.79 11.82 0.00
CA SER A 223 -3.78 10.89 -0.52
C SER A 223 -3.66 9.69 0.42
N ALA A 224 -3.51 8.50 -0.15
CA ALA A 224 -3.40 7.26 0.63
C ALA A 224 -2.21 7.27 1.61
N ASN A 225 -1.10 7.92 1.26
CA ASN A 225 0.06 8.05 2.15
C ASN A 225 -0.20 8.92 3.39
N ASN A 226 -1.11 9.89 3.27
CA ASN A 226 -1.45 10.80 4.36
C ASN A 226 -2.64 10.29 5.19
N MET A 227 -3.26 9.18 4.79
CA MET A 227 -4.34 8.56 5.56
C MET A 227 -3.77 7.69 6.66
N SER A 228 -4.43 7.67 7.80
CA SER A 228 -4.10 6.75 8.90
C SER A 228 -4.43 5.29 8.58
N HIS A 229 -5.28 5.06 7.59
CA HIS A 229 -5.72 3.73 7.16
C HIS A 229 -5.73 3.62 5.63
N PHE A 230 -5.62 2.39 5.14
CA PHE A 230 -5.71 2.04 3.73
C PHE A 230 -6.85 1.03 3.54
N LEU A 231 -7.95 1.42 2.89
CA LEU A 231 -9.13 0.56 2.62
C LEU A 231 -9.63 -0.18 3.88
N GLY A 232 -9.84 0.54 4.99
CA GLY A 232 -10.17 -0.06 6.28
C GLY A 232 -11.43 -0.92 6.30
N GLY A 233 -12.34 -0.74 5.34
CA GLY A 233 -13.55 -1.54 5.18
C GLY A 233 -13.41 -2.74 4.23
N ALA A 234 -12.23 -2.94 3.61
CA ALA A 234 -12.04 -4.05 2.67
C ALA A 234 -11.72 -5.36 3.40
N ASP A 235 -12.32 -6.44 2.93
CA ASP A 235 -12.00 -7.80 3.35
C ASP A 235 -10.92 -8.37 2.44
N CYS A 236 -9.76 -8.78 3.00
CA CYS A 236 -8.61 -9.21 2.23
C CYS A 236 -8.07 -10.56 2.71
N ILE A 237 -7.65 -11.41 1.78
CA ILE A 237 -7.28 -12.81 2.01
C ILE A 237 -6.20 -13.01 3.08
N ALA A 238 -5.14 -12.19 3.10
CA ALA A 238 -4.05 -12.36 4.06
C ALA A 238 -4.50 -12.15 5.51
N THR A 239 -5.55 -11.34 5.75
CA THR A 239 -6.19 -11.22 7.08
C THR A 239 -6.77 -12.55 7.54
N HIS A 240 -7.45 -13.29 6.65
CA HIS A 240 -8.06 -14.59 6.96
C HIS A 240 -7.02 -15.70 7.13
N LEU A 241 -5.99 -15.71 6.28
CA LEU A 241 -4.88 -16.64 6.42
C LEU A 241 -4.15 -16.43 7.75
N LYS A 242 -3.85 -15.17 8.11
CA LYS A 242 -3.26 -14.84 9.43
C LYS A 242 -4.16 -15.30 10.59
N LYS A 243 -5.47 -15.06 10.52
CA LYS A 243 -6.44 -15.53 11.53
C LYS A 243 -6.42 -17.07 11.67
N SER A 244 -6.19 -17.78 10.57
CA SER A 244 -6.09 -19.24 10.53
C SER A 244 -4.69 -19.78 10.88
N GLY A 245 -3.80 -18.94 11.40
CA GLY A 245 -2.48 -19.34 11.89
C GLY A 245 -1.35 -19.37 10.86
N TYR A 246 -1.59 -18.85 9.64
CA TYR A 246 -0.52 -18.72 8.65
C TYR A 246 0.49 -17.65 9.04
N THR A 247 1.76 -17.91 8.77
CA THR A 247 2.78 -16.87 8.66
C THR A 247 2.65 -16.20 7.30
N THR A 248 2.46 -14.87 7.29
CA THR A 248 2.29 -14.10 6.06
C THR A 248 3.46 -13.17 5.86
N GLU A 249 4.18 -13.32 4.75
CA GLU A 249 5.39 -12.56 4.44
C GLU A 249 5.35 -12.00 3.02
N PHE A 250 5.58 -10.69 2.89
CA PHE A 250 5.61 -9.98 1.63
C PHE A 250 7.00 -9.40 1.38
N ILE A 251 7.64 -9.80 0.29
CA ILE A 251 8.99 -9.37 -0.10
C ILE A 251 8.90 -8.60 -1.41
N ARG A 252 9.51 -7.41 -1.46
CA ARG A 252 9.50 -6.54 -2.64
C ARG A 252 10.83 -5.83 -2.84
N GLY A 253 11.22 -5.65 -4.10
CA GLY A 253 12.43 -4.90 -4.43
C GLY A 253 12.27 -3.38 -4.25
N SER A 254 11.06 -2.85 -4.32
CA SER A 254 10.75 -1.42 -4.19
C SER A 254 10.55 -0.99 -2.74
N ASP A 255 10.50 0.33 -2.52
CA ASP A 255 10.21 0.93 -1.21
C ASP A 255 8.75 0.70 -0.81
N LYS A 256 8.51 0.36 0.47
CA LYS A 256 7.15 0.12 0.99
C LYS A 256 6.29 1.36 1.06
N GLU A 257 6.90 2.56 1.18
CA GLU A 257 6.16 3.82 1.27
C GLU A 257 5.51 4.19 -0.08
N PHE A 258 5.96 3.57 -1.17
CA PHE A 258 5.35 3.80 -2.48
C PHE A 258 3.85 3.49 -2.45
N ALA A 259 3.05 4.49 -2.81
CA ALA A 259 1.59 4.39 -2.96
C ALA A 259 0.82 3.92 -1.71
N GLY A 260 1.38 4.08 -0.51
CA GLY A 260 0.77 3.63 0.73
C GLY A 260 0.83 2.12 0.94
N GLY A 261 1.68 1.42 0.17
CA GLY A 261 1.78 -0.05 0.21
C GLY A 261 2.10 -0.59 1.60
N GLY A 262 3.04 0.03 2.32
CA GLY A 262 3.39 -0.37 3.68
C GLY A 262 2.18 -0.39 4.63
N LYS A 263 1.30 0.63 4.53
CA LYS A 263 0.05 0.69 5.30
C LYS A 263 -0.94 -0.40 4.88
N PHE A 264 -1.12 -0.58 3.57
CA PHE A 264 -2.00 -1.63 3.07
C PHE A 264 -1.61 -3.00 3.63
N PHE A 265 -0.35 -3.39 3.49
CA PHE A 265 0.10 -4.70 3.95
C PHE A 265 0.00 -4.85 5.46
N SER A 266 0.45 -3.85 6.25
CA SER A 266 0.37 -3.92 7.72
C SER A 266 -1.05 -4.06 8.24
N GLN A 267 -2.02 -3.40 7.59
CA GLN A 267 -3.41 -3.39 8.03
C GLN A 267 -4.25 -4.56 7.50
N HIS A 268 -3.78 -5.23 6.43
CA HIS A 268 -4.49 -6.36 5.80
C HIS A 268 -3.81 -7.72 5.99
N GLY A 269 -3.26 -7.97 7.19
CA GLY A 269 -2.90 -9.31 7.63
C GLY A 269 -1.48 -9.78 7.31
N TRP A 270 -0.63 -8.93 6.74
CA TRP A 270 0.77 -9.29 6.50
C TRP A 270 1.61 -9.09 7.77
N ILE A 271 2.25 -10.15 8.22
CA ILE A 271 3.03 -10.16 9.45
C ILE A 271 4.42 -9.56 9.20
N TYR A 272 5.03 -9.90 8.06
CA TYR A 272 6.37 -9.46 7.69
C TYR A 272 6.35 -8.74 6.35
N GLN A 273 7.15 -7.68 6.24
CA GLN A 273 7.39 -6.95 5.00
C GLN A 273 8.89 -6.71 4.84
N HIS A 274 9.48 -7.32 3.79
CA HIS A 274 10.86 -7.07 3.40
C HIS A 274 10.87 -6.18 2.16
N ASP A 275 11.09 -4.89 2.35
CA ASP A 275 11.22 -3.91 1.29
C ASP A 275 12.68 -3.55 1.03
N LYS A 276 12.94 -2.68 0.09
CA LYS A 276 14.29 -2.20 -0.24
C LYS A 276 15.06 -1.74 1.01
N GLN A 277 14.42 -0.97 1.91
CA GLN A 277 15.09 -0.47 3.11
C GLN A 277 15.38 -1.59 4.10
N TYR A 278 14.45 -2.52 4.28
CA TYR A 278 14.68 -3.71 5.09
C TYR A 278 15.90 -4.50 4.57
N LEU A 279 15.94 -4.81 3.28
CA LEU A 279 17.00 -5.62 2.66
C LEU A 279 18.38 -4.95 2.79
N LEU A 280 18.45 -3.62 2.64
CA LEU A 280 19.67 -2.85 2.87
C LEU A 280 20.10 -2.84 4.33
N ASN A 281 19.17 -2.57 5.24
CA ASN A 281 19.46 -2.44 6.67
C ASN A 281 19.91 -3.77 7.30
N HIS A 282 19.44 -4.89 6.77
CA HIS A 282 19.82 -6.23 7.21
C HIS A 282 20.98 -6.82 6.40
N HIS A 283 21.63 -6.02 5.55
CA HIS A 283 22.75 -6.44 4.70
C HIS A 283 22.46 -7.68 3.82
N VAL A 284 21.19 -7.87 3.49
CA VAL A 284 20.78 -8.92 2.55
C VAL A 284 21.26 -8.58 1.13
N VAL A 285 21.23 -7.29 0.80
CA VAL A 285 21.70 -6.73 -0.47
C VAL A 285 22.64 -5.55 -0.25
N ASN A 286 23.47 -5.25 -1.24
CA ASN A 286 24.36 -4.12 -1.24
C ASN A 286 23.81 -2.99 -2.12
N LYS A 287 24.41 -1.81 -2.05
CA LYS A 287 24.03 -0.67 -2.91
C LYS A 287 24.19 -0.96 -4.41
N ASN A 288 25.10 -1.87 -4.79
CA ASN A 288 25.33 -2.25 -6.18
C ASN A 288 24.19 -3.14 -6.72
N ASP A 289 23.41 -3.78 -5.85
CA ASP A 289 22.26 -4.61 -6.20
C ASP A 289 20.98 -3.80 -6.37
N ILE A 290 21.12 -2.46 -6.46
CA ILE A 290 19.97 -1.56 -6.55
C ILE A 290 20.17 -0.63 -7.75
N SER A 291 19.14 -0.53 -8.57
CA SER A 291 19.05 0.46 -9.64
C SER A 291 17.60 0.83 -9.93
N GLY A 292 17.40 2.01 -10.52
CA GLY A 292 16.06 2.47 -10.90
C GLY A 292 15.06 2.38 -9.73
N TRP A 293 14.09 1.49 -9.85
CA TRP A 293 12.98 1.36 -8.91
C TRP A 293 13.28 0.55 -7.66
N GLY A 294 14.37 -0.23 -7.62
CA GLY A 294 14.66 -0.98 -6.42
C GLY A 294 15.76 -2.03 -6.54
N VAL A 295 15.67 -3.03 -5.69
CA VAL A 295 16.61 -4.16 -5.63
C VAL A 295 16.46 -5.02 -6.88
N HIS A 296 17.59 -5.44 -7.45
CA HIS A 296 17.64 -6.33 -8.61
C HIS A 296 16.93 -7.66 -8.34
N ASP A 297 16.18 -8.15 -9.34
CA ASP A 297 15.35 -9.33 -9.20
C ASP A 297 16.15 -10.60 -8.89
N ASP A 298 17.41 -10.72 -9.33
CA ASP A 298 18.28 -11.85 -9.02
C ASP A 298 18.57 -11.94 -7.52
N SER A 299 19.07 -10.87 -6.92
CA SER A 299 19.35 -10.79 -5.47
C SER A 299 18.06 -10.89 -4.64
N LEU A 300 16.96 -10.29 -5.13
CA LEU A 300 15.66 -10.37 -4.48
C LEU A 300 15.14 -11.81 -4.44
N ILE A 301 15.17 -12.52 -5.57
CA ILE A 301 14.68 -13.89 -5.70
C ILE A 301 15.53 -14.87 -4.86
N ASP A 302 16.84 -14.66 -4.77
CA ASP A 302 17.69 -15.46 -3.89
C ASP A 302 17.30 -15.29 -2.42
N HIS A 303 16.99 -14.08 -1.98
CA HIS A 303 16.47 -13.84 -0.63
C HIS A 303 15.11 -14.51 -0.42
N VAL A 304 14.19 -14.39 -1.38
CA VAL A 304 12.87 -15.04 -1.30
C VAL A 304 13.01 -16.57 -1.20
N TYR A 305 13.97 -17.17 -1.91
CA TYR A 305 14.19 -18.60 -1.82
C TYR A 305 14.71 -19.02 -0.43
N ASN A 306 15.60 -18.23 0.17
CA ASN A 306 16.06 -18.48 1.54
C ASN A 306 14.92 -18.37 2.57
N GLU A 307 14.03 -17.38 2.43
CA GLU A 307 12.85 -17.28 3.30
C GLU A 307 11.85 -18.43 3.03
N PHE A 308 11.69 -18.87 1.78
CA PHE A 308 10.90 -20.06 1.46
C PHE A 308 11.41 -21.31 2.20
N GLU A 309 12.72 -21.61 2.15
CA GLU A 309 13.32 -22.74 2.86
C GLU A 309 13.11 -22.64 4.38
N LYS A 310 13.33 -21.46 4.95
CA LYS A 310 13.14 -21.17 6.38
C LYS A 310 11.68 -21.36 6.80
N LEU A 311 10.71 -20.82 6.05
CA LEU A 311 9.29 -20.96 6.33
C LEU A 311 8.83 -22.41 6.17
N SER A 312 9.36 -23.15 5.19
CA SER A 312 9.02 -24.55 4.91
C SER A 312 9.43 -25.50 6.03
N THR A 313 10.44 -25.13 6.84
CA THR A 313 10.86 -25.87 8.03
C THR A 313 10.10 -25.46 9.29
N SER A 314 9.25 -24.43 9.23
CA SER A 314 8.44 -23.97 10.35
C SER A 314 7.26 -24.91 10.61
N LYS A 315 6.63 -24.76 11.80
CA LYS A 315 5.43 -25.53 12.15
C LYS A 315 4.15 -25.01 11.51
N ASN A 316 4.14 -23.73 11.12
CA ASN A 316 2.96 -23.07 10.59
C ASN A 316 2.97 -23.07 9.08
N ASN A 317 1.81 -23.22 8.48
CA ASN A 317 1.64 -22.92 7.07
C ASN A 317 1.96 -21.44 6.80
N PHE A 318 2.32 -21.11 5.57
CA PHE A 318 2.69 -19.76 5.22
C PHE A 318 2.09 -19.28 3.89
N LEU A 319 1.97 -17.97 3.77
CA LEU A 319 1.82 -17.23 2.54
C LEU A 319 3.06 -16.36 2.34
N LEU A 320 3.91 -16.74 1.41
CA LEU A 320 5.08 -15.97 0.98
C LEU A 320 4.79 -15.31 -0.36
N SER A 321 4.87 -13.99 -0.44
CA SER A 321 4.66 -13.26 -1.69
C SER A 321 5.91 -12.51 -2.11
N LEU A 322 6.15 -12.50 -3.42
CA LEU A 322 7.23 -11.79 -4.09
C LEU A 322 6.64 -10.79 -5.08
N LEU A 323 7.14 -9.55 -5.11
CA LEU A 323 6.94 -8.58 -6.19
C LEU A 323 8.30 -8.26 -6.83
N THR A 324 8.48 -8.63 -8.11
CA THR A 324 9.65 -8.26 -8.90
C THR A 324 9.61 -6.78 -9.31
N VAL A 325 10.70 -6.24 -9.83
CA VAL A 325 10.79 -4.80 -10.15
C VAL A 325 11.52 -4.49 -11.46
N ASN A 326 12.31 -5.43 -11.99
CA ASN A 326 13.20 -5.12 -13.11
C ASN A 326 12.48 -4.88 -14.44
N THR A 327 11.23 -5.28 -14.59
CA THR A 327 10.38 -5.02 -15.76
C THR A 327 9.58 -3.72 -15.67
N HIS A 328 9.89 -2.87 -14.68
CA HIS A 328 9.22 -1.58 -14.52
C HIS A 328 9.60 -0.60 -15.66
N PRO A 329 8.61 0.16 -16.22
CA PRO A 329 8.88 1.20 -17.20
C PRO A 329 9.93 2.23 -16.73
N PRO A 330 10.61 2.99 -17.65
CA PRO A 330 10.34 3.06 -19.08
C PRO A 330 11.05 2.00 -19.95
N ALA A 331 12.14 1.38 -19.48
CA ALA A 331 12.96 0.49 -20.29
C ALA A 331 13.25 -0.87 -19.63
N GLY A 332 12.85 -1.03 -18.37
CA GLY A 332 13.27 -2.14 -17.54
C GLY A 332 14.75 -2.08 -17.17
N THR A 333 15.20 -3.04 -16.38
CA THR A 333 16.61 -3.22 -15.98
C THR A 333 17.06 -4.61 -16.38
N TYR A 334 18.03 -4.68 -17.29
CA TYR A 334 18.65 -5.95 -17.65
C TYR A 334 19.79 -6.31 -16.70
N LEU A 335 19.87 -7.55 -16.26
CA LEU A 335 20.87 -8.02 -15.33
C LEU A 335 21.86 -8.96 -16.00
N SER A 336 23.16 -8.86 -15.64
CA SER A 336 24.22 -9.74 -16.15
C SER A 336 24.01 -11.21 -15.74
N ALA A 337 23.26 -11.47 -14.67
CA ALA A 337 22.84 -12.83 -14.29
C ALA A 337 22.06 -13.56 -15.39
N CYS A 338 21.52 -12.85 -16.37
CA CYS A 338 20.81 -13.40 -17.51
C CYS A 338 21.69 -13.61 -18.76
N ASP A 339 22.98 -13.27 -18.71
CA ASP A 339 23.90 -13.42 -19.85
C ASP A 339 24.02 -14.89 -20.25
N GLY A 340 23.86 -15.17 -21.55
CA GLY A 340 23.84 -16.51 -22.09
C GLY A 340 22.58 -17.34 -21.86
N HIS A 341 21.60 -16.82 -21.11
CA HIS A 341 20.35 -17.50 -20.77
C HIS A 341 19.12 -16.99 -21.54
N ILE A 342 19.24 -15.83 -22.20
CA ILE A 342 18.20 -15.24 -23.03
C ILE A 342 18.67 -15.11 -24.49
N ASN A 343 17.72 -14.91 -25.41
CA ASN A 343 18.04 -14.69 -26.82
C ASN A 343 18.82 -13.37 -27.02
N ALA A 344 20.09 -13.48 -27.40
CA ALA A 344 20.99 -12.34 -27.62
C ALA A 344 20.53 -11.39 -28.75
N ALA A 345 19.65 -11.84 -29.65
CA ALA A 345 19.11 -11.03 -30.73
C ALA A 345 18.04 -10.00 -30.27
N ILE A 346 17.58 -10.08 -29.02
CA ILE A 346 16.59 -9.12 -28.47
C ILE A 346 17.28 -7.77 -28.26
N SER A 347 16.92 -6.79 -29.08
CA SER A 347 17.50 -5.43 -29.04
C SER A 347 16.67 -4.44 -28.20
N ASN A 348 15.33 -4.60 -28.15
CA ASN A 348 14.46 -3.74 -27.36
C ASN A 348 14.75 -3.96 -25.87
N PRO A 349 15.10 -2.88 -25.10
CA PRO A 349 15.54 -3.02 -23.70
C PRO A 349 14.43 -3.58 -22.79
N MET A 350 13.15 -3.23 -23.02
CA MET A 350 12.04 -3.76 -22.23
C MET A 350 11.84 -5.26 -22.48
N PHE A 351 11.87 -5.71 -23.73
CA PHE A 351 11.77 -7.14 -24.03
C PHE A 351 12.97 -7.92 -23.53
N LYS A 352 14.16 -7.30 -23.53
CA LYS A 352 15.37 -7.91 -22.97
C LYS A 352 15.24 -8.06 -21.45
N SER A 353 14.72 -7.05 -20.76
CA SER A 353 14.42 -7.12 -19.32
C SER A 353 13.33 -8.16 -19.01
N ALA A 354 12.25 -8.19 -19.79
CA ALA A 354 11.18 -9.18 -19.63
C ALA A 354 11.69 -10.62 -19.78
N SER A 355 12.57 -10.87 -20.77
CA SER A 355 13.18 -12.20 -20.95
C SER A 355 14.13 -12.57 -19.81
N CYS A 356 14.81 -11.59 -19.22
CA CYS A 356 15.63 -11.80 -18.03
C CYS A 356 14.78 -12.17 -16.82
N SER A 357 13.71 -11.41 -16.53
CA SER A 357 12.78 -11.72 -15.43
C SER A 357 12.09 -13.08 -15.64
N ASP A 358 11.72 -13.45 -16.87
CA ASP A 358 11.22 -14.78 -17.21
C ASP A 358 12.20 -15.89 -16.82
N TYR A 359 13.47 -15.70 -17.13
CA TYR A 359 14.53 -16.66 -16.78
C TYR A 359 14.69 -16.80 -15.26
N LEU A 360 14.77 -15.68 -14.54
CA LEU A 360 14.95 -15.67 -13.09
C LEU A 360 13.75 -16.28 -12.36
N ILE A 361 12.53 -15.86 -12.70
CA ILE A 361 11.28 -16.39 -12.12
C ILE A 361 11.13 -17.87 -12.46
N GLY A 362 11.38 -18.26 -13.71
CA GLY A 362 11.29 -19.65 -14.13
C GLY A 362 12.29 -20.56 -13.41
N THR A 363 13.50 -20.07 -13.13
CA THR A 363 14.53 -20.77 -12.36
C THR A 363 14.12 -20.90 -10.90
N PHE A 364 13.60 -19.85 -10.28
CA PHE A 364 13.08 -19.86 -8.92
C PHE A 364 11.95 -20.89 -8.75
N ILE A 365 10.95 -20.85 -9.62
CA ILE A 365 9.84 -21.80 -9.59
C ILE A 365 10.36 -23.24 -9.72
N LYS A 366 11.32 -23.50 -10.61
CA LYS A 366 11.92 -24.83 -10.75
C LYS A 366 12.67 -25.29 -9.50
N LYS A 367 13.37 -24.38 -8.80
CA LYS A 367 14.00 -24.71 -7.51
C LYS A 367 12.95 -25.21 -6.51
N ILE A 368 11.80 -24.52 -6.38
CA ILE A 368 10.73 -24.94 -5.48
C ILE A 368 10.10 -26.28 -5.92
N ILE A 369 9.82 -26.46 -7.21
CA ILE A 369 9.25 -27.71 -7.75
C ILE A 369 10.16 -28.92 -7.44
N ASN A 370 11.46 -28.72 -7.44
CA ASN A 370 12.44 -29.77 -7.17
C ASN A 370 12.78 -29.93 -5.69
N SER A 371 12.22 -29.11 -4.79
CA SER A 371 12.41 -29.23 -3.35
C SER A 371 11.46 -30.26 -2.73
N ASP A 372 11.83 -30.78 -1.55
CA ASP A 372 10.97 -31.68 -0.76
C ASP A 372 9.69 -31.00 -0.24
N HIS A 373 9.60 -29.67 -0.34
CA HIS A 373 8.49 -28.86 0.15
C HIS A 373 7.38 -28.62 -0.89
N PHE A 374 7.57 -29.08 -2.13
CA PHE A 374 6.59 -28.86 -3.21
C PHE A 374 5.26 -29.60 -2.99
N ASP A 375 5.27 -30.70 -2.25
CA ASP A 375 4.11 -31.57 -2.06
C ASP A 375 2.92 -30.87 -1.41
N ASN A 376 3.18 -29.94 -0.51
CA ASN A 376 2.18 -29.15 0.21
C ASN A 376 2.21 -27.64 -0.17
N THR A 377 2.89 -27.28 -1.26
CA THR A 377 3.03 -25.89 -1.70
C THR A 377 2.29 -25.66 -3.01
N ILE A 378 1.48 -24.61 -3.03
CA ILE A 378 0.86 -24.06 -4.24
C ILE A 378 1.63 -22.80 -4.64
N ILE A 379 2.18 -22.80 -5.87
CA ILE A 379 2.84 -21.63 -6.44
C ILE A 379 1.84 -20.96 -7.37
N VAL A 380 1.70 -19.63 -7.22
CA VAL A 380 0.84 -18.81 -8.06
C VAL A 380 1.71 -17.77 -8.76
N LEU A 381 1.61 -17.71 -10.07
CA LEU A 381 2.26 -16.68 -10.88
C LEU A 381 1.19 -15.81 -11.53
N VAL A 382 1.25 -14.50 -11.26
CA VAL A 382 0.38 -13.50 -11.92
C VAL A 382 1.20 -12.31 -12.38
N SER A 383 0.76 -11.64 -13.47
CA SER A 383 1.16 -10.26 -13.69
C SER A 383 0.39 -9.38 -12.71
N ASP A 384 1.02 -8.38 -12.14
CA ASP A 384 0.31 -7.40 -11.30
C ASP A 384 -0.60 -6.47 -12.12
N HIS A 385 -0.18 -6.16 -13.36
CA HIS A 385 -0.96 -5.42 -14.38
C HIS A 385 -0.35 -5.61 -15.78
N LEU A 386 -1.03 -5.09 -16.82
CA LEU A 386 -0.47 -4.99 -18.16
C LEU A 386 0.64 -3.93 -18.19
N MET A 387 1.68 -4.12 -18.98
CA MET A 387 2.75 -3.14 -19.15
C MET A 387 2.20 -1.76 -19.46
N MET A 388 2.61 -0.78 -18.65
CA MET A 388 2.36 0.63 -18.94
C MET A 388 3.26 1.12 -20.08
N ALA A 389 3.18 2.42 -20.45
CA ALA A 389 4.01 3.00 -21.51
C ALA A 389 5.50 2.77 -21.26
N ASN A 390 6.18 2.19 -22.24
CA ASN A 390 7.57 1.76 -22.13
C ASN A 390 8.24 1.69 -23.52
N ALA A 391 9.49 1.26 -23.56
CA ALA A 391 10.26 1.14 -24.79
C ALA A 391 9.67 0.14 -25.81
N ALA A 392 8.76 -0.75 -25.42
CA ALA A 392 8.07 -1.71 -26.27
C ALA A 392 6.62 -1.31 -26.60
N SER A 393 6.18 -0.08 -26.27
CA SER A 393 4.80 0.35 -26.46
C SER A 393 4.34 0.24 -27.91
N LYS A 394 5.22 0.49 -28.88
CA LYS A 394 4.88 0.41 -30.30
C LYS A 394 4.37 -0.98 -30.69
N GLU A 395 5.07 -2.01 -30.23
CA GLU A 395 4.75 -3.40 -30.49
C GLU A 395 3.52 -3.85 -29.68
N LEU A 396 3.43 -3.45 -28.42
CA LEU A 396 2.30 -3.76 -27.53
C LEU A 396 1.01 -3.09 -27.99
N ASP A 397 1.05 -1.86 -28.47
CA ASP A 397 -0.12 -1.13 -29.00
C ASP A 397 -0.69 -1.79 -30.26
N SER A 398 0.15 -2.49 -31.05
CA SER A 398 -0.32 -3.23 -32.23
C SER A 398 -1.22 -4.42 -31.89
N ILE A 399 -1.17 -4.91 -30.64
CA ILE A 399 -1.95 -6.06 -30.15
C ILE A 399 -2.88 -5.68 -28.99
N GLN A 400 -3.19 -4.39 -28.82
CA GLN A 400 -3.87 -3.82 -27.66
C GLN A 400 -5.12 -4.61 -27.23
N ASP A 401 -5.98 -4.99 -28.16
CA ASP A 401 -7.23 -5.73 -27.89
C ASP A 401 -7.02 -7.20 -27.46
N LYS A 402 -5.78 -7.70 -27.55
CA LYS A 402 -5.41 -9.08 -27.24
C LYS A 402 -4.55 -9.19 -25.98
N ARG A 403 -4.26 -8.07 -25.33
CA ARG A 403 -3.41 -8.06 -24.14
C ARG A 403 -4.13 -8.65 -22.94
N THR A 404 -3.49 -9.60 -22.28
CA THR A 404 -4.01 -10.29 -21.09
C THR A 404 -2.91 -10.49 -20.06
N ASN A 405 -3.28 -10.53 -18.78
CA ASN A 405 -2.38 -10.83 -17.68
C ASN A 405 -2.04 -12.33 -17.62
N ASN A 406 -0.87 -12.67 -17.11
CA ASN A 406 -0.56 -14.05 -16.73
C ASN A 406 -1.34 -14.45 -15.48
N PHE A 407 -1.85 -15.68 -15.47
CA PHE A 407 -2.32 -16.36 -14.27
C PHE A 407 -2.11 -17.87 -14.42
N ILE A 408 -1.19 -18.41 -13.60
CA ILE A 408 -0.81 -19.80 -13.61
C ILE A 408 -0.80 -20.32 -12.17
N ILE A 409 -1.41 -21.48 -11.96
CA ILE A 409 -1.37 -22.21 -10.68
C ILE A 409 -0.55 -23.47 -10.85
N ILE A 410 0.51 -23.61 -10.07
CA ILE A 410 1.47 -24.69 -10.08
C ILE A 410 1.33 -25.46 -8.77
N LYS A 411 0.91 -26.71 -8.87
CA LYS A 411 0.66 -27.58 -7.72
C LYS A 411 0.96 -29.03 -8.11
N LYS A 412 1.53 -29.80 -7.21
CA LYS A 412 1.78 -31.22 -7.43
C LYS A 412 0.49 -31.96 -7.78
N GLY A 413 0.53 -32.72 -8.88
CA GLY A 413 -0.61 -33.51 -9.33
C GLY A 413 -1.75 -32.75 -10.02
N ILE A 414 -1.63 -31.43 -10.19
CA ILE A 414 -2.59 -30.68 -11.00
C ILE A 414 -2.45 -31.07 -12.47
N LYS A 415 -3.59 -31.29 -13.15
CA LYS A 415 -3.54 -31.64 -14.58
C LYS A 415 -3.23 -30.41 -15.41
N PRO A 416 -2.33 -30.49 -16.39
CA PRO A 416 -2.12 -29.44 -17.37
C PRO A 416 -3.45 -29.08 -18.05
N THR A 417 -3.90 -27.87 -17.88
CA THR A 417 -5.19 -27.41 -18.39
C THR A 417 -5.11 -25.93 -18.73
N LYS A 418 -5.65 -25.56 -19.89
CA LYS A 418 -5.81 -24.15 -20.30
C LYS A 418 -7.29 -23.76 -20.23
N ILE A 419 -7.60 -22.78 -19.42
CA ILE A 419 -8.98 -22.28 -19.22
C ILE A 419 -9.06 -20.91 -19.88
N ALA A 420 -9.91 -20.79 -20.91
CA ALA A 420 -10.15 -19.57 -21.66
C ALA A 420 -11.37 -18.78 -21.18
N LYS A 421 -11.87 -19.07 -19.99
CA LYS A 421 -12.96 -18.31 -19.39
C LYS A 421 -12.47 -16.90 -19.08
N PRO A 422 -13.18 -15.84 -19.58
CA PRO A 422 -12.81 -14.47 -19.25
C PRO A 422 -12.89 -14.19 -17.76
N GLY A 423 -11.85 -13.58 -17.23
CA GLY A 423 -11.72 -13.17 -15.84
C GLY A 423 -10.90 -11.89 -15.70
N THR A 424 -10.70 -11.48 -14.46
CA THR A 424 -9.87 -10.34 -14.07
C THR A 424 -8.97 -10.72 -12.91
N LEU A 425 -8.13 -9.80 -12.43
CA LEU A 425 -7.29 -10.03 -11.24
C LEU A 425 -8.14 -10.21 -9.95
N LEU A 426 -9.42 -9.83 -9.94
CA LEU A 426 -10.33 -10.07 -8.80
C LEU A 426 -10.59 -11.58 -8.60
N ASP A 427 -10.51 -12.36 -9.67
CA ASP A 427 -10.86 -13.78 -9.69
C ASP A 427 -9.71 -14.71 -9.27
N VAL A 428 -8.51 -14.13 -8.99
CA VAL A 428 -7.29 -14.89 -8.72
C VAL A 428 -7.40 -15.68 -7.43
N TRP A 429 -7.59 -15.03 -6.28
CA TRP A 429 -7.67 -15.75 -5.01
C TRP A 429 -8.94 -16.60 -4.87
N PRO A 430 -10.13 -16.19 -5.32
CA PRO A 430 -11.25 -17.12 -5.41
C PRO A 430 -10.92 -18.44 -6.13
N THR A 431 -10.18 -18.36 -7.23
CA THR A 431 -9.75 -19.54 -7.98
C THR A 431 -8.72 -20.39 -7.21
N ILE A 432 -7.77 -19.75 -6.49
CA ILE A 432 -6.79 -20.45 -5.66
C ILE A 432 -7.49 -21.19 -4.51
N LEU A 433 -8.46 -20.55 -3.86
CA LEU A 433 -9.24 -21.15 -2.78
C LEU A 433 -10.01 -22.37 -3.28
N ASP A 434 -10.58 -22.31 -4.48
CA ASP A 434 -11.26 -23.44 -5.09
C ASP A 434 -10.30 -24.61 -5.41
N VAL A 435 -9.10 -24.32 -5.94
CA VAL A 435 -8.02 -25.30 -6.10
C VAL A 435 -7.60 -25.91 -4.75
N SER A 436 -7.73 -25.17 -3.68
CA SER A 436 -7.42 -25.61 -2.30
C SER A 436 -8.63 -26.33 -1.64
N SER A 437 -9.70 -26.54 -2.38
CA SER A 437 -10.95 -27.24 -1.96
C SER A 437 -11.77 -26.44 -0.93
N ALA A 438 -11.84 -25.11 -1.06
CA ALA A 438 -12.80 -24.32 -0.30
C ALA A 438 -14.23 -24.51 -0.83
N ASP A 439 -15.19 -24.68 0.07
CA ASP A 439 -16.60 -24.87 -0.31
C ASP A 439 -17.18 -23.61 -0.97
N LYS A 440 -16.88 -22.44 -0.40
CA LYS A 440 -17.31 -21.13 -0.89
C LYS A 440 -16.09 -20.25 -1.18
N PRO A 441 -15.45 -20.40 -2.36
CA PRO A 441 -14.20 -19.72 -2.65
C PRO A 441 -14.37 -18.23 -3.00
N ASP A 442 -15.56 -17.78 -3.36
CA ASP A 442 -15.83 -16.43 -3.86
C ASP A 442 -15.78 -15.40 -2.72
N PHE A 443 -15.07 -14.29 -2.93
CA PHE A 443 -15.08 -13.16 -2.03
C PHE A 443 -14.81 -11.85 -2.78
N GLY A 444 -15.07 -10.70 -2.12
CA GLY A 444 -15.10 -9.41 -2.81
C GLY A 444 -16.10 -9.46 -3.97
N PHE A 445 -15.67 -9.01 -5.13
CA PHE A 445 -16.40 -9.16 -6.40
C PHE A 445 -15.81 -10.26 -7.29
N GLY A 446 -14.86 -11.02 -6.78
CA GLY A 446 -14.20 -12.10 -7.51
C GLY A 446 -14.94 -13.44 -7.41
N HIS A 447 -14.78 -14.24 -8.46
CA HIS A 447 -15.38 -15.57 -8.58
C HIS A 447 -14.34 -16.59 -9.03
N SER A 448 -14.49 -17.85 -8.59
CA SER A 448 -13.61 -18.90 -9.10
C SER A 448 -13.80 -19.10 -10.61
N LEU A 449 -12.70 -19.08 -11.35
CA LEU A 449 -12.69 -19.36 -12.79
C LEU A 449 -12.89 -20.84 -13.11
N LEU A 450 -12.87 -21.72 -12.10
CA LEU A 450 -13.16 -23.16 -12.24
C LEU A 450 -14.66 -23.47 -12.18
N ARG A 451 -15.48 -22.55 -11.66
CA ARG A 451 -16.94 -22.71 -11.53
C ARG A 451 -17.68 -22.06 -12.70
N ASN A 452 -19.00 -22.24 -12.75
CA ASN A 452 -19.80 -21.73 -13.87
C ASN A 452 -20.14 -20.23 -13.76
N GLU A 453 -20.06 -19.66 -12.57
CA GLU A 453 -20.33 -18.25 -12.29
C GLU A 453 -19.41 -17.38 -13.14
N LYS A 454 -19.95 -16.29 -13.67
CA LYS A 454 -19.19 -15.32 -14.49
C LYS A 454 -18.98 -14.04 -13.69
N SER A 455 -17.83 -13.44 -13.83
CA SER A 455 -17.55 -12.12 -13.26
C SER A 455 -18.57 -11.08 -13.75
N GLN A 456 -19.43 -10.62 -12.85
CA GLN A 456 -20.52 -9.68 -13.19
C GLN A 456 -19.93 -8.31 -13.56
N ILE A 457 -18.91 -7.86 -12.85
CA ILE A 457 -18.21 -6.60 -13.14
C ILE A 457 -17.59 -6.62 -14.55
N LEU A 458 -16.99 -7.75 -14.96
CA LEU A 458 -16.43 -7.90 -16.30
C LEU A 458 -17.52 -7.90 -17.38
N GLN A 459 -18.61 -8.64 -17.17
CA GLN A 459 -19.74 -8.64 -18.10
C GLN A 459 -20.33 -7.23 -18.27
N LEU A 460 -20.50 -6.49 -17.18
CA LEU A 460 -20.99 -5.13 -17.24
C LEU A 460 -20.03 -4.22 -17.99
N TRP A 461 -18.72 -4.35 -17.75
CA TRP A 461 -17.68 -3.63 -18.48
C TRP A 461 -17.71 -3.91 -19.99
N GLU A 462 -17.84 -5.17 -20.37
CA GLU A 462 -17.94 -5.57 -21.78
C GLU A 462 -19.15 -4.96 -22.47
N LYS A 463 -20.30 -4.95 -21.77
CA LYS A 463 -21.58 -4.48 -22.31
C LYS A 463 -21.68 -2.97 -22.39
N SER A 464 -21.24 -2.24 -21.38
CA SER A 464 -21.54 -0.81 -21.22
C SER A 464 -20.31 0.08 -21.06
N LYS A 465 -19.13 -0.50 -20.87
CA LYS A 465 -17.90 0.23 -20.50
C LYS A 465 -18.07 1.10 -19.24
N ASN A 466 -19.03 0.76 -18.38
CA ASN A 466 -19.34 1.52 -17.17
C ASN A 466 -19.48 0.58 -15.99
N ILE A 467 -18.58 0.74 -15.01
CA ILE A 467 -18.56 0.01 -13.73
C ILE A 467 -18.61 0.99 -12.53
N SER A 468 -19.17 2.20 -12.75
CA SER A 468 -19.16 3.27 -11.74
C SER A 468 -19.77 2.87 -10.40
N ASP A 469 -20.80 2.01 -10.37
CA ASP A 469 -21.41 1.53 -9.13
C ASP A 469 -20.44 0.63 -8.35
N TYR A 470 -19.63 -0.22 -9.00
CA TYR A 470 -18.57 -1.00 -8.34
C TYR A 470 -17.43 -0.11 -7.82
N LEU A 471 -17.02 0.89 -8.60
CA LEU A 471 -16.04 1.88 -8.16
C LEU A 471 -16.57 2.69 -6.96
N GLY A 472 -17.86 3.03 -6.98
CA GLY A 472 -18.54 3.69 -5.88
C GLY A 472 -18.55 2.85 -4.60
N PHE A 473 -18.81 1.55 -4.71
CA PHE A 473 -18.70 0.62 -3.57
C PHE A 473 -17.26 0.54 -3.05
N SER A 474 -16.29 0.31 -3.93
CA SER A 474 -14.87 0.25 -3.54
C SER A 474 -14.39 1.55 -2.89
N SER A 475 -14.89 2.71 -3.35
CA SER A 475 -14.63 4.01 -2.73
C SER A 475 -15.18 4.08 -1.30
N SER A 476 -16.33 3.47 -1.03
CA SER A 476 -16.91 3.46 0.31
C SER A 476 -16.08 2.67 1.33
N LEU A 477 -15.29 1.69 0.88
CA LEU A 477 -14.42 0.87 1.73
C LEU A 477 -13.23 1.64 2.32
N TRP A 478 -12.96 2.85 1.84
CA TRP A 478 -12.02 3.76 2.47
C TRP A 478 -12.56 4.40 3.75
N ASN A 479 -13.88 4.39 3.93
CA ASN A 479 -14.52 4.98 5.09
C ASN A 479 -14.72 3.91 6.17
N TYR A 480 -14.49 4.30 7.42
CA TYR A 480 -14.94 3.54 8.56
C TYR A 480 -16.41 3.86 8.88
N PRO A 481 -17.11 2.96 9.58
CA PRO A 481 -18.45 3.23 10.08
C PRO A 481 -18.45 4.42 11.07
N SER A 482 -19.64 4.91 11.41
CA SER A 482 -19.80 5.90 12.47
C SER A 482 -19.90 5.23 13.84
N LEU A 483 -19.39 5.90 14.89
CA LEU A 483 -19.63 5.50 16.28
C LEU A 483 -21.13 5.62 16.66
N ASN A 484 -21.96 6.23 15.82
CA ASN A 484 -23.42 6.26 15.97
C ASN A 484 -24.11 5.01 15.43
N GLU A 485 -23.40 4.15 14.68
CA GLU A 485 -23.95 2.90 14.18
C GLU A 485 -24.15 1.88 15.31
N LYS A 486 -24.88 0.82 15.01
CA LYS A 486 -25.17 -0.21 16.01
C LYS A 486 -23.88 -1.00 16.33
N PHE A 487 -23.51 -0.99 17.59
CA PHE A 487 -22.50 -1.92 18.14
C PHE A 487 -23.15 -3.23 18.51
N SER A 488 -22.43 -4.33 18.35
CA SER A 488 -22.86 -5.64 18.84
C SER A 488 -21.63 -6.49 19.22
N PHE A 489 -21.74 -7.20 20.34
CA PHE A 489 -20.76 -8.19 20.75
C PHE A 489 -21.46 -9.52 20.98
N LYS A 490 -21.25 -10.46 20.06
CA LYS A 490 -21.87 -11.78 20.06
C LYS A 490 -20.87 -12.83 19.59
N ASP A 491 -20.87 -14.00 20.21
CA ASP A 491 -20.04 -15.15 19.84
C ASP A 491 -18.54 -14.80 19.69
N GLY A 492 -18.04 -13.91 20.56
CA GLY A 492 -16.65 -13.47 20.51
C GLY A 492 -16.33 -12.49 19.37
N LYS A 493 -17.34 -11.90 18.74
CA LYS A 493 -17.18 -10.96 17.61
C LYS A 493 -17.74 -9.59 17.96
N LEU A 494 -16.92 -8.55 17.75
CA LEU A 494 -17.34 -7.15 17.86
C LEU A 494 -17.72 -6.66 16.47
N THR A 495 -18.93 -6.14 16.33
CA THR A 495 -19.37 -5.47 15.09
C THR A 495 -19.73 -4.01 15.36
N ILE A 496 -19.38 -3.12 14.42
CA ILE A 496 -19.81 -1.72 14.36
C ILE A 496 -20.44 -1.53 12.99
N GLY A 497 -21.74 -1.23 12.97
CA GLY A 497 -22.52 -1.25 11.73
C GLY A 497 -22.60 -2.66 11.16
N GLN A 498 -22.03 -2.84 9.96
CA GLN A 498 -21.97 -4.14 9.28
C GLN A 498 -20.57 -4.77 9.29
N GLN A 499 -19.58 -4.10 9.91
CA GLN A 499 -18.17 -4.53 9.88
C GLN A 499 -17.76 -5.17 11.21
N GLU A 500 -16.98 -6.25 11.12
CA GLU A 500 -16.41 -6.96 12.25
C GLU A 500 -15.03 -6.40 12.62
N TYR A 501 -14.79 -6.19 13.91
CA TYR A 501 -13.52 -5.65 14.43
C TYR A 501 -12.95 -6.54 15.51
N LYS A 502 -11.61 -6.54 15.58
CA LYS A 502 -10.87 -7.11 16.70
C LYS A 502 -10.74 -6.08 17.83
N TRP A 503 -10.47 -6.55 19.02
CA TRP A 503 -10.09 -5.73 20.18
C TRP A 503 -8.77 -6.22 20.78
N PRO A 504 -8.04 -5.39 21.51
CA PRO A 504 -8.34 -4.00 21.82
C PRO A 504 -8.45 -3.13 20.54
N LEU A 505 -9.44 -2.25 20.52
CA LEU A 505 -9.68 -1.33 19.40
C LEU A 505 -9.55 0.09 19.91
N PHE A 506 -8.61 0.83 19.35
CA PHE A 506 -8.38 2.23 19.64
C PHE A 506 -8.43 3.05 18.36
N GLY A 507 -8.98 4.25 18.43
CA GLY A 507 -9.04 5.10 17.25
C GLY A 507 -9.57 6.49 17.54
N SER A 508 -9.80 7.23 16.46
CA SER A 508 -10.37 8.58 16.52
C SER A 508 -11.61 8.70 15.66
N ALA A 509 -12.48 9.63 16.07
CA ALA A 509 -13.64 10.03 15.31
C ALA A 509 -13.76 11.56 15.30
N ASP A 510 -14.44 12.11 14.29
CA ASP A 510 -14.79 13.53 14.28
C ASP A 510 -15.92 13.84 15.26
N LYS A 511 -16.26 15.14 15.40
CA LYS A 511 -17.35 15.61 16.25
C LYS A 511 -18.72 15.01 15.89
N ASN A 512 -18.89 14.55 14.67
CA ASN A 512 -20.12 13.90 14.20
C ASN A 512 -20.07 12.38 14.46
N LYS A 513 -19.02 11.90 15.15
CA LYS A 513 -18.77 10.49 15.47
C LYS A 513 -18.46 9.58 14.27
N ASN A 514 -18.07 10.16 13.13
CA ASN A 514 -17.55 9.38 12.02
C ASN A 514 -16.12 8.93 12.35
N ILE A 515 -15.87 7.63 12.35
CA ILE A 515 -14.54 7.07 12.62
C ILE A 515 -13.58 7.57 11.54
N LYS A 516 -12.45 8.13 11.96
CA LYS A 516 -11.39 8.65 11.10
C LYS A 516 -10.20 7.70 11.04
N SER A 517 -9.98 6.97 12.12
CA SER A 517 -8.84 6.06 12.22
C SER A 517 -9.09 4.97 13.24
N ILE A 518 -8.48 3.81 12.96
CA ILE A 518 -8.42 2.67 13.87
C ILE A 518 -6.95 2.27 14.00
N TYR A 519 -6.47 2.18 15.22
CA TYR A 519 -5.08 1.87 15.55
C TYR A 519 -5.03 0.60 16.38
N PHE A 520 -4.81 -0.53 15.76
CA PHE A 520 -4.60 -1.78 16.50
C PHE A 520 -3.14 -1.97 16.90
N GLU A 521 -2.22 -1.31 16.20
CA GLU A 521 -0.82 -1.70 16.17
C GLU A 521 0.16 -0.54 16.40
N ALA A 522 -0.28 0.71 16.35
CA ALA A 522 0.60 1.87 16.54
C ALA A 522 -0.19 3.14 16.92
N PHE A 523 -1.08 3.04 17.88
CA PHE A 523 -1.98 4.15 18.18
C PHE A 523 -1.29 5.33 18.85
N ALA A 524 -0.24 5.10 19.65
CA ALA A 524 0.41 6.16 20.42
C ALA A 524 1.00 7.27 19.53
N LEU A 525 1.58 6.89 18.39
CA LEU A 525 2.14 7.85 17.43
C LEU A 525 1.10 8.77 16.80
N ASN A 526 -0.12 8.28 16.65
CA ASN A 526 -1.18 9.01 15.95
C ASN A 526 -2.20 9.63 16.89
N ALA A 527 -2.35 9.10 18.10
CA ALA A 527 -3.33 9.60 19.06
C ALA A 527 -3.14 11.08 19.38
N GLN A 528 -1.92 11.52 19.58
CA GLN A 528 -1.62 12.91 19.91
C GLN A 528 -1.82 13.88 18.74
N LYS A 529 -1.60 13.43 17.50
CA LYS A 529 -1.85 14.24 16.29
C LYS A 529 -3.34 14.49 16.03
N ILE A 530 -4.21 13.66 16.56
CA ILE A 530 -5.63 13.67 16.28
C ILE A 530 -6.41 14.50 17.31
N THR A 531 -5.78 14.89 18.40
CA THR A 531 -6.37 15.65 19.50
C THR A 531 -6.60 17.13 19.17
N GLY A 532 -7.30 17.42 18.10
CA GLY A 532 -7.94 18.73 17.93
C GLY A 532 -9.17 18.84 18.84
N GLU A 533 -9.61 20.07 19.20
CA GLU A 533 -10.74 20.31 20.10
C GLU A 533 -12.04 19.58 19.70
N ASP A 534 -12.20 19.26 18.43
CA ASP A 534 -13.41 18.65 17.85
C ASP A 534 -13.32 17.11 17.73
N ASN A 535 -12.26 16.47 18.17
CA ASN A 535 -12.05 15.02 17.97
C ASN A 535 -12.43 14.21 19.20
N ILE A 536 -12.90 12.99 18.93
CA ILE A 536 -13.19 11.96 19.92
C ILE A 536 -12.15 10.87 19.74
N LEU A 537 -11.48 10.48 20.83
CA LEU A 537 -10.75 9.22 20.91
C LEU A 537 -11.67 8.16 21.46
N TYR A 538 -11.62 6.94 20.93
CA TYR A 538 -12.41 5.83 21.45
C TYR A 538 -11.54 4.61 21.67
N TYR A 539 -11.90 3.84 22.68
CA TYR A 539 -11.18 2.62 23.05
C TYR A 539 -12.18 1.54 23.44
N ILE A 540 -12.01 0.33 22.93
CA ILE A 540 -12.85 -0.83 23.23
C ILE A 540 -11.95 -1.99 23.56
N ASN A 541 -12.19 -2.65 24.72
CA ASN A 541 -11.47 -3.83 25.14
C ASN A 541 -12.33 -4.68 26.07
N ASP A 542 -11.83 -5.87 26.47
CA ASP A 542 -12.49 -6.68 27.46
C ASP A 542 -12.75 -5.90 28.76
N CYS A 543 -13.96 -6.02 29.29
CA CYS A 543 -14.30 -5.36 30.55
C CYS A 543 -13.43 -5.83 31.72
N SER A 544 -12.90 -7.03 31.65
CA SER A 544 -11.96 -7.55 32.68
C SER A 544 -10.63 -6.78 32.71
N VAL A 545 -10.25 -6.12 31.59
CA VAL A 545 -9.04 -5.29 31.50
C VAL A 545 -9.33 -3.86 31.89
N THR A 546 -10.50 -3.34 31.52
CA THR A 546 -10.83 -1.91 31.58
C THR A 546 -11.80 -1.53 32.68
N SER A 547 -12.42 -2.50 33.34
CA SER A 547 -13.36 -2.25 34.44
C SER A 547 -13.40 -3.45 35.44
N LYS A 548 -14.04 -3.24 36.57
CA LYS A 548 -14.29 -4.31 37.56
C LYS A 548 -15.37 -5.32 37.10
N SER A 549 -16.00 -5.08 35.95
CA SER A 549 -16.97 -6.00 35.35
C SER A 549 -16.26 -7.19 34.72
N LYS A 550 -16.71 -8.38 34.96
CA LYS A 550 -15.99 -9.61 34.58
C LYS A 550 -16.36 -10.19 33.21
N GLN A 551 -17.32 -9.60 32.47
CA GLN A 551 -17.79 -10.16 31.19
C GLN A 551 -18.15 -9.09 30.18
N GLY A 552 -17.89 -9.35 28.90
CA GLY A 552 -18.24 -8.51 27.77
C GLY A 552 -17.17 -7.50 27.39
N LEU A 553 -17.47 -6.66 26.41
CA LEU A 553 -16.62 -5.56 25.98
C LEU A 553 -17.04 -4.26 26.63
N CYS A 554 -16.07 -3.48 27.05
CA CYS A 554 -16.22 -2.11 27.54
C CYS A 554 -15.64 -1.12 26.54
N GLY A 555 -16.37 -0.01 26.32
CA GLY A 555 -15.95 1.06 25.43
C GLY A 555 -15.84 2.38 26.15
N TYR A 556 -14.97 3.23 25.63
CA TYR A 556 -14.71 4.59 26.11
C TYR A 556 -14.70 5.55 24.93
N GLU A 557 -15.41 6.65 25.05
CA GLU A 557 -15.28 7.81 24.17
C GLU A 557 -14.66 8.94 24.99
N LEU A 558 -13.57 9.48 24.52
CA LEU A 558 -12.74 10.47 25.22
C LEU A 558 -12.74 11.77 24.45
N THR A 559 -13.03 12.87 25.12
CA THR A 559 -12.90 14.21 24.60
C THR A 559 -12.02 15.05 25.50
N HIS A 560 -11.71 16.28 25.11
CA HIS A 560 -10.98 17.22 26.00
C HIS A 560 -11.64 17.41 27.35
N ASN A 561 -12.98 17.35 27.41
CA ASN A 561 -13.74 17.75 28.59
C ASN A 561 -14.43 16.59 29.29
N SER A 562 -14.60 15.45 28.64
CA SER A 562 -15.40 14.35 29.19
C SER A 562 -14.87 12.98 28.75
N THR A 563 -15.18 12.00 29.56
CA THR A 563 -14.98 10.58 29.27
C THR A 563 -16.31 9.87 29.39
N THR A 564 -16.79 9.25 28.31
CA THR A 564 -17.98 8.41 28.33
C THR A 564 -17.56 6.93 28.38
N GLN A 565 -18.07 6.21 29.38
CA GLN A 565 -17.93 4.76 29.49
C GLN A 565 -19.22 4.06 29.09
N TYR A 566 -19.11 2.87 28.47
CA TYR A 566 -20.25 2.03 28.14
C TYR A 566 -19.85 0.57 28.04
N GLN A 567 -20.84 -0.32 28.08
CA GLN A 567 -20.67 -1.75 27.84
C GLN A 567 -21.34 -2.14 26.54
N ILE A 568 -20.83 -3.19 25.89
CA ILE A 568 -21.33 -3.70 24.61
C ILE A 568 -21.75 -5.16 24.77
N ASN A 569 -22.98 -5.48 24.34
CA ASN A 569 -23.48 -6.86 24.24
C ASN A 569 -24.11 -7.10 22.86
N GLU A 570 -24.77 -8.23 22.68
CA GLU A 570 -25.44 -8.60 21.41
C GLU A 570 -26.55 -7.62 20.98
N LYS A 571 -27.14 -6.87 21.92
CA LYS A 571 -28.20 -5.90 21.66
C LYS A 571 -27.69 -4.49 21.36
N GLY A 572 -26.42 -4.20 21.72
CA GLY A 572 -25.81 -2.90 21.51
C GLY A 572 -25.09 -2.35 22.73
N ILE A 573 -24.91 -1.02 22.74
CA ILE A 573 -24.33 -0.27 23.85
C ILE A 573 -25.35 -0.15 24.99
N PHE A 574 -24.91 -0.40 26.20
CA PHE A 574 -25.70 -0.23 27.43
C PHE A 574 -24.82 0.29 28.58
N ASN A 575 -25.43 0.62 29.71
CA ASN A 575 -24.74 1.19 30.90
C ASN A 575 -23.86 2.41 30.58
N ARG A 576 -24.33 3.27 29.67
CA ARG A 576 -23.59 4.46 29.27
C ARG A 576 -23.52 5.43 30.45
N ARG A 577 -22.29 5.84 30.79
CA ARG A 577 -22.01 6.80 31.87
C ARG A 577 -21.05 7.86 31.36
N GLU A 578 -21.43 9.11 31.48
CA GLU A 578 -20.60 10.27 31.18
C GLU A 578 -19.92 10.77 32.47
N LEU A 579 -18.62 11.01 32.38
CA LEU A 579 -17.79 11.57 33.43
C LEU A 579 -17.23 12.89 32.93
N ASN A 580 -17.45 13.97 33.66
CA ASN A 580 -16.86 15.28 33.34
C ASN A 580 -15.38 15.31 33.78
N VAL A 581 -14.60 14.43 33.19
CA VAL A 581 -13.16 14.30 33.46
C VAL A 581 -12.45 14.27 32.11
N ALA A 582 -11.55 15.21 31.88
CA ALA A 582 -10.69 15.24 30.72
C ALA A 582 -9.79 13.98 30.68
N SER A 583 -9.57 13.43 29.52
CA SER A 583 -8.62 12.34 29.37
C SER A 583 -7.19 12.86 29.43
N PRO A 584 -6.29 12.19 30.17
CA PRO A 584 -4.86 12.54 30.16
C PRO A 584 -4.21 12.39 28.77
N LEU A 585 -4.82 11.68 27.83
CA LEU A 585 -4.32 11.55 26.45
C LEU A 585 -4.31 12.88 25.67
N PHE A 586 -5.08 13.87 26.10
CA PHE A 586 -5.09 15.23 25.54
C PHE A 586 -4.05 16.16 26.18
N SER A 587 -3.21 15.65 27.09
CA SER A 587 -2.20 16.44 27.78
C SER A 587 -0.94 16.57 26.93
N GLU A 588 -0.45 17.79 26.74
CA GLU A 588 0.85 18.09 26.11
C GLU A 588 2.05 17.59 26.91
N GLU A 589 1.81 17.18 28.15
CA GLU A 589 2.84 16.61 29.05
C GLU A 589 3.19 15.16 28.77
N LEU A 590 2.52 14.48 27.83
CA LEU A 590 2.77 13.09 27.52
C LEU A 590 3.54 12.92 26.20
N ILE A 591 4.43 11.93 26.21
CA ILE A 591 5.07 11.38 25.01
C ILE A 591 4.48 10.00 24.78
N GLY A 592 3.97 9.77 23.58
CA GLY A 592 3.56 8.44 23.16
C GLY A 592 4.72 7.69 22.50
N ILE A 593 4.97 6.48 22.93
CA ILE A 593 5.94 5.57 22.31
C ILE A 593 5.19 4.35 21.86
N SER A 594 5.31 4.02 20.58
CA SER A 594 4.76 2.81 19.99
C SER A 594 5.89 1.94 19.46
N SER A 595 5.92 0.68 19.90
CA SER A 595 6.85 -0.32 19.42
C SER A 595 6.08 -1.61 19.16
N GLY A 596 6.21 -2.17 17.99
CA GLY A 596 5.39 -3.32 17.60
C GLY A 596 6.08 -4.23 16.58
N PRO A 597 5.36 -5.28 16.16
CA PRO A 597 5.87 -6.20 15.15
C PRO A 597 6.14 -5.49 13.83
N LEU A 598 6.95 -6.11 12.99
CA LEU A 598 7.61 -5.65 11.77
C LEU A 598 6.60 -4.98 10.86
N ASN A 599 5.64 -4.56 10.79
CA ASN A 599 4.68 -3.92 9.89
C ASN A 599 3.90 -2.82 10.57
N VAL A 600 4.28 -2.54 11.81
CA VAL A 600 3.66 -1.49 12.61
C VAL A 600 4.50 -0.24 12.50
N GLN A 601 3.87 0.90 12.43
CA GLN A 601 4.56 2.17 12.55
C GLN A 601 5.11 2.28 13.96
N THR A 602 6.42 2.04 14.10
CA THR A 602 7.14 2.18 15.36
C THR A 602 7.78 3.54 15.43
N GLY A 603 7.68 4.20 16.58
CA GLY A 603 8.28 5.52 16.74
C GLY A 603 7.84 6.22 18.01
N ILE A 604 8.19 7.48 18.08
CA ILE A 604 7.86 8.35 19.21
C ILE A 604 7.10 9.56 18.69
N ASN A 605 6.03 9.89 19.38
CA ASN A 605 5.22 11.06 19.07
C ASN A 605 5.10 11.92 20.32
N ASP A 606 5.57 13.15 20.23
CA ASP A 606 5.15 14.21 21.10
C ASP A 606 4.45 15.33 20.27
N ASN A 607 3.84 16.28 20.92
CA ASN A 607 3.07 17.33 20.24
C ASN A 607 3.90 18.22 19.32
N THR A 608 5.24 18.18 19.42
CA THR A 608 6.15 19.01 18.65
C THR A 608 6.75 18.29 17.45
N GLN A 609 6.96 16.97 17.56
CA GLN A 609 7.62 16.18 16.54
C GLN A 609 7.22 14.70 16.55
N GLU A 610 7.27 14.10 15.38
CA GLU A 610 7.17 12.65 15.18
C GLU A 610 8.52 12.13 14.72
N GLN A 611 9.03 11.10 15.39
CA GLN A 611 10.29 10.48 15.07
C GLN A 611 10.09 9.00 14.78
N THR A 612 10.53 8.57 13.61
CA THR A 612 10.67 7.13 13.31
C THR A 612 11.80 6.57 14.14
N MET A 613 11.56 5.48 14.83
CA MET A 613 12.54 4.83 15.70
C MET A 613 13.49 3.95 14.87
N PRO A 614 14.81 4.10 14.96
CA PRO A 614 15.76 3.18 14.35
C PRO A 614 15.64 1.75 14.91
N TYR A 615 16.01 0.75 14.12
CA TYR A 615 16.01 -0.65 14.56
C TYR A 615 16.95 -0.90 15.75
N GLY A 616 16.54 -1.79 16.66
CA GLY A 616 17.28 -2.16 17.85
C GLY A 616 16.86 -1.37 19.08
N VAL A 617 17.76 -1.19 20.03
CA VAL A 617 17.52 -0.50 21.30
C VAL A 617 17.95 0.96 21.20
N ASN A 618 17.03 1.87 21.46
CA ASN A 618 17.19 3.30 21.27
C ASN A 618 17.13 4.03 22.63
N PHE A 619 17.91 5.10 22.76
CA PHE A 619 18.00 5.95 23.93
C PHE A 619 17.70 7.39 23.58
N TYR A 620 16.70 7.95 24.25
CA TYR A 620 16.26 9.32 24.04
C TYR A 620 16.37 10.13 25.34
N LYS A 621 16.52 11.43 25.20
CA LYS A 621 16.52 12.41 26.29
C LYS A 621 15.62 13.59 25.93
N LEU A 622 14.97 14.18 26.93
CA LEU A 622 14.30 15.45 26.82
C LEU A 622 15.33 16.58 27.01
N GLU A 623 15.45 17.48 26.05
CA GLU A 623 16.39 18.59 26.06
C GLU A 623 15.70 19.92 25.76
N GLY A 624 16.29 21.05 26.22
CA GLY A 624 15.78 22.40 25.97
C GLY A 624 14.62 22.82 26.89
N GLU A 625 14.22 24.09 26.76
CA GLU A 625 13.10 24.68 27.55
C GLU A 625 11.75 24.06 27.21
N ASN A 626 11.61 23.55 25.97
CA ASN A 626 10.38 22.92 25.47
C ASN A 626 10.31 21.41 25.71
N ASN A 627 11.31 20.82 26.42
CA ASN A 627 11.40 19.37 26.62
C ASN A 627 11.31 18.59 25.27
N GLU A 628 12.12 19.01 24.29
CA GLU A 628 12.19 18.33 22.99
C GLU A 628 12.87 16.97 23.12
N LEU A 629 12.36 15.98 22.40
CA LEU A 629 12.88 14.62 22.45
C LEU A 629 14.04 14.46 21.46
N LYS A 630 15.18 14.01 21.95
CA LYS A 630 16.38 13.80 21.16
C LYS A 630 16.91 12.38 21.27
N LEU A 631 17.13 11.73 20.14
CA LEU A 631 17.84 10.46 20.07
C LEU A 631 19.31 10.69 20.40
N LEU A 632 19.81 10.01 21.44
CA LEU A 632 21.20 10.11 21.88
C LEU A 632 22.06 8.94 21.41
N ALA A 633 21.50 7.73 21.40
CA ALA A 633 22.20 6.53 20.96
C ALA A 633 21.22 5.48 20.41
N ASN A 634 21.71 4.71 19.47
CA ASN A 634 21.08 3.52 18.94
C ASN A 634 22.08 2.36 18.98
N PHE A 635 21.69 1.23 19.52
CA PHE A 635 22.40 -0.03 19.42
C PHE A 635 21.58 -0.95 18.55
N ASN A 636 22.01 -1.16 17.32
CA ASN A 636 21.29 -2.00 16.36
C ASN A 636 21.41 -3.50 16.73
N THR A 637 20.71 -3.88 17.79
CA THR A 637 20.70 -5.26 18.26
C THR A 637 20.13 -6.22 17.22
N CYS A 638 19.35 -5.74 16.25
CA CYS A 638 18.90 -6.53 15.11
C CYS A 638 20.06 -7.06 14.25
N ASN A 639 21.19 -6.34 14.26
CA ASN A 639 22.43 -6.73 13.58
C ASN A 639 23.48 -7.27 14.55
N ASN A 640 23.05 -7.86 15.66
CA ASN A 640 23.91 -8.44 16.71
C ASN A 640 24.87 -7.43 17.36
N VAL A 641 24.56 -6.14 17.35
CA VAL A 641 25.32 -5.14 18.09
C VAL A 641 24.84 -5.10 19.55
N PRO A 642 25.65 -5.53 20.52
CA PRO A 642 25.22 -5.51 21.91
C PRO A 642 25.10 -4.08 22.43
N VAL A 643 24.25 -3.86 23.45
CA VAL A 643 24.13 -2.58 24.13
C VAL A 643 25.38 -2.32 24.97
N ASP A 644 26.11 -1.24 24.68
CA ASP A 644 27.21 -0.77 25.53
C ASP A 644 26.64 0.00 26.73
N VAL A 645 26.45 -0.72 27.83
CA VAL A 645 25.87 -0.15 29.07
C VAL A 645 26.77 0.93 29.67
N ASN A 646 28.10 0.89 29.45
CA ASN A 646 29.00 1.94 29.92
C ASN A 646 28.86 3.22 29.09
N ALA A 647 28.72 3.08 27.77
CA ALA A 647 28.38 4.21 26.90
C ALA A 647 27.05 4.84 27.34
N VAL A 648 26.01 4.03 27.60
CA VAL A 648 24.71 4.52 28.10
C VAL A 648 24.84 5.25 29.43
N LYS A 649 25.63 4.72 30.39
CA LYS A 649 25.90 5.41 31.66
C LYS A 649 26.54 6.77 31.48
N ASN A 650 27.42 6.92 30.49
CA ASN A 650 28.08 8.18 30.16
C ASN A 650 27.09 9.21 29.55
N LEU A 651 26.03 8.77 28.85
CA LEU A 651 24.98 9.65 28.29
C LEU A 651 24.17 10.38 29.37
N ILE A 652 24.05 9.81 30.56
CA ILE A 652 23.34 10.44 31.68
C ILE A 652 24.03 11.68 32.19
N GLY A 653 25.38 11.78 32.02
CA GLY A 653 26.17 12.94 32.45
C GLY A 653 26.23 13.11 33.98
N LYS A 654 26.67 14.31 34.42
CA LYS A 654 26.72 14.67 35.85
C LYS A 654 25.36 15.01 36.44
N ASP A 655 24.39 15.37 35.60
CA ASP A 655 23.10 15.98 36.00
C ASP A 655 22.03 14.97 36.36
N SER A 656 22.35 13.66 36.45
CA SER A 656 21.43 12.58 36.83
C SER A 656 20.14 12.53 36.00
N SER A 657 20.20 12.93 34.71
CA SER A 657 19.05 12.94 33.82
C SER A 657 18.52 11.53 33.54
N THR A 658 17.22 11.42 33.36
CA THR A 658 16.56 10.18 32.97
C THR A 658 16.63 10.01 31.45
N LEU A 659 17.01 8.82 30.99
CA LEU A 659 16.92 8.43 29.58
C LEU A 659 15.64 7.61 29.34
N ILE A 660 15.04 7.77 28.18
CA ILE A 660 13.94 6.93 27.71
C ILE A 660 14.56 5.82 26.86
N ILE A 661 14.19 4.58 27.16
CA ILE A 661 14.56 3.38 26.40
C ILE A 661 13.38 2.96 25.54
N ALA A 662 13.61 2.66 24.28
CA ALA A 662 12.60 2.05 23.42
C ALA A 662 13.25 1.09 22.41
N SER A 663 12.75 -0.14 22.31
CA SER A 663 13.17 -1.06 21.27
C SER A 663 12.29 -0.88 20.04
N ASN A 664 12.91 -0.66 18.89
CA ASN A 664 12.20 -0.84 17.63
C ASN A 664 12.31 -2.31 17.26
N GLU A 665 11.16 -2.90 17.00
CA GLU A 665 11.03 -4.31 16.94
C GLU A 665 11.05 -4.85 15.50
N SER A 666 11.87 -5.84 15.30
CA SER A 666 11.71 -6.84 14.25
C SER A 666 11.77 -8.22 14.90
N VAL A 667 11.48 -9.27 14.14
CA VAL A 667 11.45 -10.65 14.67
C VAL A 667 12.69 -11.06 15.46
N PHE A 668 13.82 -10.40 15.21
CA PHE A 668 15.12 -10.72 15.80
C PHE A 668 15.83 -9.49 16.37
N CYS A 669 15.12 -8.41 16.68
CA CYS A 669 15.75 -7.17 17.11
C CYS A 669 16.48 -7.25 18.47
N ILE A 670 16.19 -8.25 19.27
CA ILE A 670 17.00 -8.58 20.46
C ILE A 670 17.35 -10.07 20.36
N PRO A 671 18.30 -10.46 19.46
CA PRO A 671 18.71 -11.84 19.29
C PRO A 671 19.39 -12.34 20.55
N TYR A 672 19.50 -13.67 20.67
CA TYR A 672 19.99 -14.33 21.88
C TYR A 672 21.38 -13.81 22.31
N GLU A 673 22.25 -13.53 21.37
CA GLU A 673 23.64 -13.05 21.58
C GLU A 673 23.68 -11.68 22.24
N THR A 674 22.70 -10.81 22.02
CA THR A 674 22.65 -9.46 22.58
C THR A 674 21.89 -9.35 23.90
N ARG A 675 21.12 -10.39 24.28
CA ARG A 675 20.31 -10.41 25.51
C ARG A 675 21.11 -10.18 26.81
N PRO A 676 22.34 -10.68 26.98
CA PRO A 676 23.11 -10.39 28.20
C PRO A 676 23.34 -8.90 28.42
N SER A 677 23.64 -8.14 27.36
CA SER A 677 23.82 -6.68 27.46
C SER A 677 22.52 -5.95 27.77
N VAL A 678 21.40 -6.45 27.23
CA VAL A 678 20.08 -5.91 27.55
C VAL A 678 19.68 -6.24 29.00
N ASN A 679 19.97 -7.44 29.50
CA ASN A 679 19.77 -7.80 30.91
C ASN A 679 20.57 -6.89 31.84
N GLU A 680 21.83 -6.59 31.52
CA GLU A 680 22.64 -5.64 32.27
C GLU A 680 22.00 -4.24 32.28
N LEU A 681 21.52 -3.78 31.14
CA LEU A 681 20.80 -2.50 31.00
C LEU A 681 19.55 -2.47 31.89
N LEU A 682 18.72 -3.50 31.81
CA LEU A 682 17.48 -3.60 32.57
C LEU A 682 17.70 -3.91 34.05
N ARG A 683 18.91 -4.26 34.46
CA ARG A 683 19.25 -4.73 35.81
C ARG A 683 18.36 -5.91 36.24
N SER A 684 18.03 -6.75 35.28
CA SER A 684 17.07 -7.84 35.39
C SER A 684 17.40 -8.92 34.37
N ASN A 685 17.00 -10.15 34.63
CA ASN A 685 17.09 -11.25 33.66
C ASN A 685 15.93 -11.28 32.66
N ALA A 686 15.13 -10.24 32.62
CA ALA A 686 13.90 -10.20 31.79
C ALA A 686 14.14 -10.39 30.28
N ALA A 687 15.32 -10.01 29.77
CA ALA A 687 15.64 -10.21 28.36
C ALA A 687 16.04 -11.65 28.02
N THR A 688 16.33 -12.51 29.02
CA THR A 688 16.76 -13.90 28.80
C THR A 688 15.69 -14.70 28.05
N ASP A 689 14.44 -14.54 28.47
CA ASP A 689 13.30 -15.33 28.00
C ASP A 689 12.39 -14.55 27.02
N LEU A 690 12.89 -13.44 26.43
CA LEU A 690 12.13 -12.68 25.44
C LEU A 690 11.72 -13.58 24.28
N ALA A 691 10.42 -13.62 24.01
CA ALA A 691 9.91 -14.19 22.77
C ALA A 691 10.30 -13.30 21.56
N PRO A 692 10.40 -13.87 20.37
CA PRO A 692 10.50 -13.06 19.15
C PRO A 692 9.39 -12.01 19.12
N ARG A 693 9.71 -10.77 18.70
CA ARG A 693 8.82 -9.59 18.62
C ARG A 693 8.36 -9.01 19.95
N GLN A 694 8.89 -9.44 21.05
CA GLN A 694 8.59 -8.84 22.34
C GLN A 694 9.41 -7.56 22.52
N GLN A 695 8.74 -6.44 22.81
CA GLN A 695 9.30 -5.09 22.84
C GLN A 695 9.63 -4.69 24.28
N ILE A 696 10.53 -3.70 24.40
CA ILE A 696 10.90 -3.08 25.67
C ILE A 696 10.73 -1.57 25.53
N ILE A 697 9.97 -0.97 26.44
CA ILE A 697 9.91 0.49 26.62
C ILE A 697 10.12 0.80 28.09
N GLY A 698 10.98 1.80 28.38
CA GLY A 698 11.30 2.10 29.76
C GLY A 698 12.02 3.40 29.97
N THR A 699 12.46 3.59 31.20
CA THR A 699 13.31 4.70 31.64
C THR A 699 14.54 4.20 32.37
N TYR A 700 15.66 4.84 32.14
CA TYR A 700 16.96 4.49 32.72
C TYR A 700 17.58 5.67 33.43
N THR A 701 18.00 5.44 34.68
CA THR A 701 18.72 6.39 35.53
C THR A 701 20.02 5.78 36.01
N LYS A 702 20.88 6.55 36.70
CA LYS A 702 22.09 6.01 37.34
C LYS A 702 21.79 4.89 38.34
N SER A 703 20.66 4.99 39.06
CA SER A 703 20.31 4.10 40.18
C SER A 703 19.27 3.06 39.82
N ASP A 704 18.41 3.29 38.84
CA ASP A 704 17.23 2.48 38.57
C ASP A 704 16.89 2.36 37.10
N THR A 705 16.25 1.27 36.72
CA THR A 705 15.67 1.06 35.40
C THR A 705 14.24 0.59 35.56
N LYS A 706 13.27 1.34 35.02
CA LYS A 706 11.87 0.95 34.97
C LYS A 706 11.53 0.62 33.53
N PHE A 707 10.86 -0.50 33.32
CA PHE A 707 10.50 -0.93 31.96
C PHE A 707 9.20 -1.73 31.94
N ILE A 708 8.60 -1.75 30.77
CA ILE A 708 7.44 -2.55 30.42
C ILE A 708 7.84 -3.46 29.26
N LEU A 709 7.46 -4.73 29.33
CA LEU A 709 7.63 -5.70 28.26
C LEU A 709 6.32 -5.86 27.52
N GLY A 710 6.39 -5.75 26.19
CA GLY A 710 5.26 -6.01 25.32
C GLY A 710 4.97 -7.50 25.15
N SER A 711 3.87 -7.82 24.51
CA SER A 711 3.54 -9.18 24.05
C SER A 711 4.01 -9.38 22.60
N PRO A 712 4.41 -10.61 22.20
CA PRO A 712 5.03 -10.85 20.90
C PRO A 712 4.23 -10.39 19.67
N ASP A 713 2.91 -10.45 19.73
CA ASP A 713 2.03 -10.16 18.60
C ASP A 713 1.17 -8.91 18.79
N ILE A 714 1.40 -8.17 19.87
CA ILE A 714 0.65 -6.97 20.21
C ILE A 714 1.62 -5.81 20.37
N PRO A 715 1.40 -4.68 19.69
CA PRO A 715 2.22 -3.49 19.88
C PRO A 715 2.23 -3.04 21.33
N LEU A 716 3.39 -2.62 21.80
CA LEU A 716 3.54 -2.00 23.10
C LEU A 716 3.42 -0.49 22.97
N ASP A 717 2.35 0.07 23.50
CA ASP A 717 2.08 1.49 23.51
C ASP A 717 2.16 2.04 24.92
N VAL A 718 3.13 2.92 25.14
CA VAL A 718 3.41 3.51 26.44
C VAL A 718 3.40 5.01 26.35
N PHE A 719 2.75 5.67 27.31
CA PHE A 719 2.79 7.12 27.50
C PHE A 719 3.72 7.46 28.65
N ILE A 720 4.68 8.33 28.39
CA ILE A 720 5.65 8.79 29.38
C ILE A 720 5.35 10.25 29.72
N ASN A 721 5.18 10.56 30.98
CA ASN A 721 5.01 11.94 31.44
C ASN A 721 6.37 12.69 31.36
N LYS A 722 6.42 13.83 30.68
CA LYS A 722 7.61 14.64 30.45
C LYS A 722 8.27 15.17 31.71
N THR A 723 7.48 15.40 32.78
CA THR A 723 7.95 16.00 34.02
C THR A 723 8.53 14.97 35.00
N ASN A 724 7.84 13.83 35.20
CA ASN A 724 8.22 12.86 36.22
C ASN A 724 8.64 11.49 35.66
N TYR A 725 8.67 11.34 34.33
CA TYR A 725 9.02 10.11 33.60
C TYR A 725 8.23 8.87 34.03
N LYS A 726 7.02 9.06 34.54
CA LYS A 726 6.13 7.94 34.86
C LYS A 726 5.68 7.25 33.58
N LEU A 727 5.87 5.92 33.54
CA LEU A 727 5.38 5.05 32.48
C LEU A 727 3.90 4.76 32.72
N ASN A 728 3.08 4.97 31.71
CA ASN A 728 1.67 4.66 31.74
C ASN A 728 1.32 3.81 30.50
N GLU A 729 0.96 2.56 30.71
CA GLU A 729 0.31 1.78 29.65
C GLU A 729 -1.07 2.38 29.34
N LEU A 730 -1.59 2.12 28.14
CA LEU A 730 -2.89 2.63 27.75
C LEU A 730 -3.97 2.29 28.77
N CYS A 731 -3.96 1.08 29.27
CA CYS A 731 -4.92 0.62 30.26
C CYS A 731 -4.85 1.40 31.59
N THR A 732 -3.67 1.86 32.04
CA THR A 732 -3.56 2.67 33.27
C THR A 732 -4.13 4.07 33.11
N ILE A 733 -4.23 4.58 31.88
CA ILE A 733 -4.84 5.88 31.59
C ILE A 733 -6.33 5.86 31.89
N PHE A 734 -6.99 4.73 31.68
CA PHE A 734 -8.42 4.56 32.00
C PHE A 734 -8.72 4.27 33.46
N LYS A 735 -7.70 4.29 34.34
CA LYS A 735 -7.79 4.10 35.83
C LYS A 735 -8.41 2.79 36.30
N ASP A 736 -8.65 1.84 35.40
CA ASP A 736 -9.35 0.59 35.74
C ASP A 736 -8.56 -0.67 35.36
N CYS A 737 -7.27 -0.53 34.99
CA CYS A 737 -6.39 -1.67 34.79
C CYS A 737 -5.95 -2.28 36.12
N ARG A 738 -5.86 -3.58 36.20
CA ARG A 738 -5.37 -4.33 37.33
C ARG A 738 -3.86 -4.34 37.43
#